data_4fa01764604e57f75180e095c59aa199
#
_entry.id   4fa01764604e57f75180e095c59aa199
#
_cell.length_a   1.000
_cell.length_b   1.000
_cell.length_c   1.000
_cell.angle_alpha   90.00
_cell.angle_beta   90.00
_cell.angle_gamma   90.00
#
_symmetry.space_group_name_H-M   'P 1'
#
loop_
_entity.id
_entity.type
_entity.pdbx_description
1 polymer ?
#
loop_
_entity_poly.entity_id
_entity_poly.type
_entity_poly.pdbx_seq_one_letter_code
_entity_poly.pdbx_strand_id
1 'polypeptide(L)'
;MANPKLGRIPSIRERVEDTLSAHRNELVSLLSRYVAQGKGILQPHTLIDELDNIIGDDQARQRLSDGPFSEVLKSAQEAIVLPPYVAIAVRPRPGVWEFVRVNVHELSVEQLSVSEYLRFKEALADGEDNKHFVLELDFEPFNASFPRPNRSSSIGNGVQFLNRHLSSIMFRNKDCLEPLLNFLRAHKYKGHALMLNDRIQSILRLQAALAKAEDHLSKLPPDAPYSEFEYVLQGMGFERGWGDTAVHVLEMMHLLLDILQAPDPSTLETFLGRVPMVFNVVILSPHGYFGQANVLGLPDTGGQVVYILDQVRALENEMLLRIQRQGLDITPRILIVTRLIPDAKGTTCNQRLERVSGTEHTHILRVPFRSEKGILRKWISRFDVWPYLETFAEDVASEIAAELQGIPDFIIGNYSDGNLVASLLAYKMGVTQCTIAHALEKTKYPDSDIYWKKFDEKYHFSCQFTADLIAMNNADFIITSTYQEIAGTKNTVGQYESHTAFTLPGLYRVVHGIDVFDPKFNIVSPGADMCIYFPYSDKEKRLTALHGSIEELLYDPQQTDEHIGTLSDRSKPIIFSMARLDRVKNMTGLVECYCKNTKLRELANLVVVAGYIDVKMSKDREEIAEIEKMHGLMKEYQLDGQFRWIAAQTNRARNGELYRYIADTKGIFVQQPAFYEAFGLTVVEAMTCGLPTFATCHGGPAEIIEHGVSGFHIDPYHPDQTAELLADFFQRCKEDPSHWTKISDGGLNRIYERVYMENLF
;
A
#
# COMPACT_ATOMS: atom_id res chain seq x y z
N MET A 1 42.24 13.07 26.27
CA MET A 1 41.16 12.07 26.35
C MET A 1 41.14 11.34 25.03
N ALA A 2 41.49 10.07 25.03
CA ALA A 2 41.58 9.25 23.81
C ALA A 2 40.15 8.96 23.28
N ASN A 3 39.95 9.22 21.99
CA ASN A 3 38.73 8.80 21.29
C ASN A 3 38.50 7.29 21.50
N PRO A 4 37.30 6.85 21.91
CA PRO A 4 37.00 5.44 21.92
C PRO A 4 37.08 4.95 20.46
N LYS A 5 37.99 4.00 20.18
CA LYS A 5 38.02 3.27 18.92
C LYS A 5 36.63 2.66 18.72
N LEU A 6 35.88 3.11 17.69
CA LEU A 6 34.70 2.41 17.22
C LEU A 6 35.16 0.97 16.92
N GLY A 7 34.75 0.02 17.73
CA GLY A 7 35.02 -1.39 17.51
C GLY A 7 34.41 -1.80 16.16
N ARG A 8 35.18 -2.48 15.34
CA ARG A 8 34.71 -3.09 14.10
C ARG A 8 33.52 -4.00 14.43
N ILE A 9 32.37 -3.78 13.83
CA ILE A 9 31.22 -4.70 13.95
C ILE A 9 31.62 -6.00 13.24
N PRO A 10 31.58 -7.16 13.92
CA PRO A 10 31.97 -8.43 13.32
C PRO A 10 31.00 -8.78 12.17
N SER A 11 31.51 -9.34 11.07
CA SER A 11 30.72 -9.82 9.95
C SER A 11 29.78 -10.95 10.38
N ILE A 12 28.71 -11.21 9.58
CA ILE A 12 27.82 -12.36 9.83
C ILE A 12 28.60 -13.67 9.91
N ARG A 13 29.58 -13.86 9.02
CA ARG A 13 30.47 -15.03 9.03
C ARG A 13 31.18 -15.16 10.38
N GLU A 14 31.84 -14.10 10.84
CA GLU A 14 32.56 -14.08 12.15
C GLU A 14 31.61 -14.44 13.30
N ARG A 15 30.37 -13.90 13.31
CA ARG A 15 29.36 -14.20 14.36
C ARG A 15 28.94 -15.67 14.37
N VAL A 16 28.77 -16.28 13.19
CA VAL A 16 28.42 -17.71 13.08
C VAL A 16 29.63 -18.59 13.46
N GLU A 17 30.83 -18.24 13.03
CA GLU A 17 32.08 -18.96 13.39
C GLU A 17 32.36 -18.88 14.90
N ASP A 18 32.15 -17.72 15.53
CA ASP A 18 32.30 -17.54 16.99
C ASP A 18 31.28 -18.40 17.74
N THR A 19 30.03 -18.46 17.24
CA THR A 19 28.98 -19.29 17.84
C THR A 19 29.30 -20.79 17.68
N LEU A 20 29.80 -21.20 16.50
CA LEU A 20 30.27 -22.57 16.29
C LEU A 20 31.41 -22.94 17.23
N SER A 21 32.30 -22.00 17.53
CA SER A 21 33.40 -22.23 18.44
C SER A 21 32.93 -22.31 19.91
N ALA A 22 31.96 -21.50 20.31
CA ALA A 22 31.48 -21.40 21.70
C ALA A 22 30.34 -22.37 22.02
N HIS A 23 29.44 -22.65 21.07
CA HIS A 23 28.14 -23.35 21.24
C HIS A 23 27.88 -24.35 20.10
N ARG A 24 28.88 -25.16 19.78
CA ARG A 24 28.87 -26.06 18.61
C ARG A 24 27.68 -27.02 18.60
N ASN A 25 27.44 -27.70 19.71
CA ASN A 25 26.42 -28.74 19.80
C ASN A 25 24.99 -28.18 19.63
N GLU A 26 24.76 -27.04 20.24
CA GLU A 26 23.48 -26.33 20.21
C GLU A 26 23.19 -25.80 18.78
N LEU A 27 24.19 -25.22 18.13
CA LEU A 27 24.03 -24.72 16.76
C LEU A 27 23.85 -25.86 15.75
N VAL A 28 24.59 -26.98 15.89
CA VAL A 28 24.40 -28.19 15.06
C VAL A 28 23.02 -28.77 15.27
N SER A 29 22.54 -28.83 16.50
CA SER A 29 21.18 -29.30 16.82
C SER A 29 20.13 -28.43 16.10
N LEU A 30 20.25 -27.10 16.18
CA LEU A 30 19.35 -26.17 15.51
C LEU A 30 19.37 -26.35 13.99
N LEU A 31 20.56 -26.33 13.36
CA LEU A 31 20.70 -26.50 11.92
C LEU A 31 20.18 -27.87 11.44
N SER A 32 20.39 -28.92 12.24
CA SER A 32 19.84 -30.26 11.95
C SER A 32 18.32 -30.28 12.00
N ARG A 33 17.70 -29.52 12.90
CA ARG A 33 16.24 -29.36 12.97
C ARG A 33 15.73 -28.60 11.76
N TYR A 34 16.42 -27.56 11.29
CA TYR A 34 16.06 -26.88 10.04
C TYR A 34 16.05 -27.85 8.84
N VAL A 35 17.05 -28.70 8.74
CA VAL A 35 17.10 -29.75 7.70
C VAL A 35 15.96 -30.77 7.88
N ALA A 36 15.65 -31.16 9.13
CA ALA A 36 14.60 -32.13 9.45
C ALA A 36 13.17 -31.62 9.16
N GLN A 37 12.95 -30.32 9.01
CA GLN A 37 11.67 -29.75 8.59
C GLN A 37 11.21 -30.23 7.19
N GLY A 38 12.16 -30.66 6.35
CA GLY A 38 11.85 -31.11 4.98
C GLY A 38 11.35 -30.00 4.06
N LYS A 39 11.44 -28.73 4.47
CA LYS A 39 11.09 -27.54 3.69
C LYS A 39 12.37 -26.94 3.08
N GLY A 40 12.29 -26.55 1.82
CA GLY A 40 13.40 -25.89 1.13
C GLY A 40 13.60 -24.44 1.56
N ILE A 41 12.54 -23.75 1.97
CA ILE A 41 12.57 -22.36 2.47
C ILE A 41 11.96 -22.33 3.86
N LEU A 42 12.68 -21.72 4.80
CA LEU A 42 12.20 -21.47 6.16
C LEU A 42 11.97 -19.96 6.35
N GLN A 43 10.79 -19.62 6.80
CA GLN A 43 10.39 -18.24 7.08
C GLN A 43 10.92 -17.77 8.45
N PRO A 44 11.01 -16.48 8.75
CA PRO A 44 11.54 -15.94 10.00
C PRO A 44 10.91 -16.55 11.26
N HIS A 45 9.58 -16.68 11.28
CA HIS A 45 8.88 -17.29 12.41
C HIS A 45 9.29 -18.76 12.64
N THR A 46 9.45 -19.55 11.56
CA THR A 46 9.90 -20.95 11.68
C THR A 46 11.34 -21.04 12.24
N LEU A 47 12.22 -20.09 11.86
CA LEU A 47 13.60 -20.06 12.37
C LEU A 47 13.63 -19.81 13.88
N ILE A 48 12.75 -18.92 14.36
CA ILE A 48 12.64 -18.58 15.79
C ILE A 48 11.93 -19.68 16.56
N ASP A 49 10.84 -20.24 16.04
CA ASP A 49 10.09 -21.33 16.67
C ASP A 49 10.99 -22.55 16.90
N GLU A 50 11.85 -22.90 15.92
CA GLU A 50 12.79 -24.00 16.09
C GLU A 50 13.90 -23.70 17.10
N LEU A 51 14.32 -22.45 17.25
CA LEU A 51 15.20 -22.05 18.34
C LEU A 51 14.51 -22.23 19.70
N ASP A 52 13.25 -21.82 19.79
CA ASP A 52 12.46 -21.97 21.01
C ASP A 52 12.15 -23.44 21.35
N ASN A 53 12.05 -24.29 20.33
CA ASN A 53 11.82 -25.73 20.46
C ASN A 53 13.08 -26.56 20.72
N ILE A 54 14.29 -26.00 20.76
CA ILE A 54 15.51 -26.69 21.24
C ILE A 54 15.40 -27.03 22.74
N ILE A 55 14.20 -27.18 23.25
CA ILE A 55 13.88 -27.23 24.64
C ILE A 55 13.87 -28.67 25.18
N GLY A 56 14.84 -28.98 25.87
CA GLY A 56 15.04 -29.95 26.91
C GLY A 56 16.05 -29.42 27.91
N ASP A 57 16.74 -28.35 27.61
CA ASP A 57 17.75 -27.73 28.46
C ASP A 57 17.62 -26.19 28.40
N ASP A 58 16.97 -25.61 29.42
CA ASP A 58 16.80 -24.16 29.58
C ASP A 58 18.13 -23.40 29.48
N GLN A 59 19.25 -24.03 29.87
CA GLN A 59 20.57 -23.44 29.77
C GLN A 59 21.08 -23.39 28.33
N ALA A 60 20.79 -24.39 27.52
CA ALA A 60 21.19 -24.39 26.08
C ALA A 60 20.45 -23.32 25.29
N ARG A 61 19.16 -23.18 25.55
CA ARG A 61 18.33 -22.10 24.97
C ARG A 61 18.87 -20.72 25.35
N GLN A 62 19.14 -20.48 26.62
CA GLN A 62 19.64 -19.21 27.13
C GLN A 62 20.99 -18.83 26.51
N ARG A 63 21.89 -19.81 26.33
CA ARG A 63 23.21 -19.60 25.68
C ARG A 63 23.10 -19.15 24.22
N LEU A 64 22.18 -19.73 23.42
CA LEU A 64 21.94 -19.30 22.04
C LEU A 64 21.15 -17.98 21.99
N SER A 65 20.20 -17.78 22.89
CA SER A 65 19.35 -16.58 22.93
C SER A 65 20.11 -15.31 23.32
N ASP A 66 21.13 -15.45 24.18
CA ASP A 66 21.97 -14.34 24.66
C ASP A 66 23.25 -14.15 23.81
N GLY A 67 23.51 -15.06 22.87
CA GLY A 67 24.72 -15.06 22.04
C GLY A 67 24.61 -14.24 20.74
N PRO A 68 25.74 -14.03 20.04
CA PRO A 68 25.79 -13.30 18.77
C PRO A 68 24.89 -13.90 17.67
N PHE A 69 24.62 -15.19 17.71
CA PHE A 69 23.79 -15.89 16.75
C PHE A 69 22.29 -15.57 16.90
N SER A 70 21.85 -15.24 18.12
CA SER A 70 20.47 -14.78 18.35
C SER A 70 20.16 -13.50 17.56
N GLU A 71 21.12 -12.57 17.49
CA GLU A 71 20.95 -11.37 16.66
C GLU A 71 20.89 -11.69 15.17
N VAL A 72 21.65 -12.70 14.71
CA VAL A 72 21.60 -13.20 13.33
C VAL A 72 20.20 -13.76 13.03
N LEU A 73 19.66 -14.62 13.91
CA LEU A 73 18.33 -15.21 13.72
C LEU A 73 17.21 -14.17 13.80
N LYS A 74 17.26 -13.23 14.74
CA LYS A 74 16.27 -12.13 14.84
C LYS A 74 16.27 -11.22 13.62
N SER A 75 17.40 -11.14 12.90
CA SER A 75 17.55 -10.35 11.69
C SER A 75 17.42 -11.18 10.40
N ALA A 76 17.25 -12.52 10.52
CA ALA A 76 17.07 -13.41 9.38
C ALA A 76 15.71 -13.19 8.75
N GLN A 77 15.67 -13.12 7.42
CA GLN A 77 14.45 -12.94 6.64
C GLN A 77 13.99 -14.22 5.95
N GLU A 78 14.92 -15.11 5.67
CA GLU A 78 14.66 -16.47 5.18
C GLU A 78 15.90 -17.35 5.38
N ALA A 79 15.71 -18.67 5.39
CA ALA A 79 16.79 -19.61 5.23
C ALA A 79 16.45 -20.63 4.15
N ILE A 80 17.44 -20.91 3.28
CA ILE A 80 17.34 -21.89 2.21
C ILE A 80 18.01 -23.17 2.68
N VAL A 81 17.29 -24.29 2.61
CA VAL A 81 17.75 -25.60 3.07
C VAL A 81 17.93 -26.53 1.86
N LEU A 82 19.18 -26.79 1.52
CA LEU A 82 19.60 -27.79 0.53
C LEU A 82 20.67 -28.67 1.19
N PRO A 83 20.27 -29.80 1.81
CA PRO A 83 21.22 -30.61 2.57
C PRO A 83 22.47 -31.00 1.75
N PRO A 84 23.69 -30.89 2.31
CA PRO A 84 23.99 -30.59 3.72
C PRO A 84 24.08 -29.08 4.08
N TYR A 85 23.59 -28.21 3.24
CA TYR A 85 23.76 -26.75 3.40
C TYR A 85 22.47 -26.07 3.90
N VAL A 86 22.69 -25.06 4.75
CA VAL A 86 21.69 -24.07 5.14
C VAL A 86 22.26 -22.69 4.83
N ALA A 87 21.59 -21.93 3.97
CA ALA A 87 21.97 -20.55 3.66
C ALA A 87 20.94 -19.58 4.27
N ILE A 88 21.41 -18.58 5.00
CA ILE A 88 20.57 -17.62 5.72
C ILE A 88 20.76 -16.23 5.12
N ALA A 89 19.65 -15.59 4.77
CA ALA A 89 19.60 -14.18 4.39
C ALA A 89 19.31 -13.34 5.61
N VAL A 90 20.22 -12.44 5.95
CA VAL A 90 20.15 -11.59 7.15
C VAL A 90 20.08 -10.13 6.74
N ARG A 91 19.17 -9.40 7.37
CA ARG A 91 18.94 -7.97 7.15
C ARG A 91 19.19 -7.20 8.46
N PRO A 92 20.42 -6.78 8.73
CA PRO A 92 20.75 -6.06 9.96
C PRO A 92 19.99 -4.73 10.12
N ARG A 93 19.66 -4.08 9.01
CA ARG A 93 18.87 -2.83 8.93
C ARG A 93 18.27 -2.68 7.53
N PRO A 94 17.25 -1.82 7.34
CA PRO A 94 16.67 -1.53 6.03
C PRO A 94 17.74 -1.24 4.96
N GLY A 95 17.64 -1.89 3.80
CA GLY A 95 18.53 -1.73 2.66
C GLY A 95 19.91 -2.42 2.80
N VAL A 96 20.21 -3.10 3.90
CA VAL A 96 21.49 -3.79 4.11
C VAL A 96 21.27 -5.27 4.30
N TRP A 97 21.88 -6.06 3.41
CA TRP A 97 21.74 -7.50 3.39
C TRP A 97 23.09 -8.20 3.47
N GLU A 98 23.13 -9.29 4.22
CA GLU A 98 24.26 -10.19 4.36
C GLU A 98 23.77 -11.63 4.19
N PHE A 99 24.57 -12.47 3.52
CA PHE A 99 24.21 -13.85 3.25
C PHE A 99 25.31 -14.78 3.75
N VAL A 100 24.93 -15.84 4.44
CA VAL A 100 25.86 -16.84 4.97
C VAL A 100 25.35 -18.24 4.65
N ARG A 101 26.25 -19.14 4.25
CA ARG A 101 25.97 -20.55 4.04
C ARG A 101 26.79 -21.40 5.02
N VAL A 102 26.13 -22.37 5.63
CA VAL A 102 26.73 -23.28 6.60
C VAL A 102 26.57 -24.70 6.10
N ASN A 103 27.65 -25.46 6.03
CA ASN A 103 27.59 -26.92 5.84
C ASN A 103 27.37 -27.57 7.21
N VAL A 104 26.23 -28.25 7.37
CA VAL A 104 25.81 -28.84 8.66
C VAL A 104 26.70 -30.01 9.07
N HIS A 105 27.31 -30.74 8.12
CA HIS A 105 28.18 -31.88 8.40
C HIS A 105 29.63 -31.47 8.67
N GLU A 106 30.19 -30.62 7.80
CA GLU A 106 31.57 -30.19 7.89
C GLU A 106 31.76 -29.00 8.85
N LEU A 107 30.67 -28.29 9.16
CA LEU A 107 30.63 -27.07 9.96
C LEU A 107 31.48 -25.94 9.36
N SER A 108 31.60 -25.94 8.04
CA SER A 108 32.23 -24.84 7.31
C SER A 108 31.22 -23.68 7.13
N VAL A 109 31.72 -22.45 7.30
CA VAL A 109 30.92 -21.23 7.17
C VAL A 109 31.45 -20.40 6.03
N GLU A 110 30.56 -19.98 5.14
CA GLU A 110 30.92 -19.24 3.92
C GLU A 110 30.01 -18.02 3.79
N GLN A 111 30.59 -16.84 3.58
CA GLN A 111 29.84 -15.66 3.24
C GLN A 111 29.58 -15.65 1.73
N LEU A 112 28.33 -15.43 1.34
CA LEU A 112 27.91 -15.41 -0.04
C LEU A 112 27.69 -13.97 -0.53
N SER A 113 27.95 -13.74 -1.80
CA SER A 113 27.42 -12.59 -2.54
C SER A 113 25.92 -12.76 -2.83
N VAL A 114 25.23 -11.69 -3.19
CA VAL A 114 23.80 -11.73 -3.57
C VAL A 114 23.58 -12.72 -4.73
N SER A 115 24.42 -12.67 -5.78
CA SER A 115 24.31 -13.57 -6.92
C SER A 115 24.53 -15.04 -6.55
N GLU A 116 25.47 -15.36 -5.65
CA GLU A 116 25.71 -16.72 -5.17
C GLU A 116 24.53 -17.22 -4.33
N TYR A 117 23.98 -16.37 -3.45
CA TYR A 117 22.80 -16.70 -2.67
C TYR A 117 21.59 -16.98 -3.58
N LEU A 118 21.32 -16.14 -4.59
CA LEU A 118 20.20 -16.31 -5.51
C LEU A 118 20.37 -17.57 -6.37
N ARG A 119 21.58 -17.89 -6.84
CA ARG A 119 21.84 -19.16 -7.53
C ARG A 119 21.59 -20.36 -6.62
N PHE A 120 22.00 -20.29 -5.36
CA PHE A 120 21.73 -21.34 -4.38
C PHE A 120 20.22 -21.48 -4.11
N LYS A 121 19.50 -20.36 -4.03
CA LYS A 121 18.04 -20.36 -3.89
C LYS A 121 17.34 -20.97 -5.12
N GLU A 122 17.81 -20.69 -6.35
CA GLU A 122 17.26 -21.26 -7.58
C GLU A 122 17.45 -22.78 -7.66
N ALA A 123 18.50 -23.33 -7.07
CA ALA A 123 18.76 -24.77 -7.05
C ALA A 123 17.64 -25.57 -6.36
N LEU A 124 16.83 -24.95 -5.50
CA LEU A 124 15.62 -25.56 -4.96
C LEU A 124 14.57 -25.91 -6.02
N ALA A 125 14.45 -25.09 -7.06
CA ALA A 125 13.41 -25.26 -8.08
C ALA A 125 13.91 -26.08 -9.28
N ASP A 126 15.14 -25.83 -9.73
CA ASP A 126 15.66 -26.37 -10.99
C ASP A 126 16.83 -27.37 -10.80
N GLY A 127 17.29 -27.62 -9.56
CA GLY A 127 18.47 -28.46 -9.27
C GLY A 127 19.80 -27.74 -9.54
N GLU A 128 20.93 -28.44 -9.25
CA GLU A 128 22.27 -27.83 -9.39
C GLU A 128 22.70 -27.62 -10.86
N ASP A 129 22.15 -28.37 -11.82
CA ASP A 129 22.49 -28.31 -13.23
C ASP A 129 21.69 -27.27 -14.03
N ASN A 130 21.46 -26.12 -13.47
CA ASN A 130 20.70 -25.06 -14.15
C ASN A 130 21.47 -24.46 -15.32
N LYS A 131 21.26 -24.99 -16.54
CA LYS A 131 21.83 -24.50 -17.80
C LYS A 131 20.98 -23.46 -18.51
N HIS A 132 19.87 -23.02 -17.89
CA HIS A 132 18.99 -22.02 -18.47
C HIS A 132 19.62 -20.66 -18.43
N PHE A 133 19.40 -19.88 -19.48
CA PHE A 133 19.73 -18.45 -19.47
C PHE A 133 18.80 -17.75 -18.49
N VAL A 134 19.39 -17.04 -17.53
CA VAL A 134 18.67 -16.22 -16.56
C VAL A 134 19.13 -14.78 -16.75
N LEU A 135 18.20 -13.88 -17.02
CA LEU A 135 18.46 -12.45 -17.12
C LEU A 135 18.72 -11.88 -15.72
N GLU A 136 19.90 -11.35 -15.49
CA GLU A 136 20.18 -10.58 -14.27
C GLU A 136 19.65 -9.16 -14.45
N LEU A 137 18.73 -8.74 -13.56
CA LEU A 137 18.14 -7.40 -13.54
C LEU A 137 18.76 -6.61 -12.41
N ASP A 138 19.12 -5.36 -12.72
CA ASP A 138 19.48 -4.34 -11.76
C ASP A 138 18.55 -3.15 -12.00
N PHE A 139 17.98 -2.59 -10.92
CA PHE A 139 17.13 -1.42 -11.06
C PHE A 139 17.98 -0.18 -11.27
N GLU A 140 17.63 0.60 -12.27
CA GLU A 140 18.24 1.89 -12.50
C GLU A 140 17.82 2.87 -11.39
N PRO A 141 18.76 3.65 -10.81
CA PRO A 141 18.41 4.68 -9.85
C PRO A 141 17.54 5.75 -10.52
N PHE A 142 16.57 6.26 -9.79
CA PHE A 142 15.61 7.27 -10.24
C PHE A 142 16.27 8.46 -10.94
N ASN A 143 17.36 8.97 -10.37
CA ASN A 143 18.19 9.97 -11.00
C ASN A 143 19.64 9.85 -10.50
N ALA A 144 20.55 9.44 -11.38
CA ALA A 144 21.96 9.24 -11.05
C ALA A 144 22.67 10.55 -10.59
N SER A 145 22.12 11.72 -10.91
CA SER A 145 22.67 13.03 -10.50
C SER A 145 22.26 13.44 -9.08
N PHE A 146 21.25 12.81 -8.49
CA PHE A 146 20.85 13.06 -7.11
C PHE A 146 21.65 12.22 -6.12
N PRO A 147 22.08 12.78 -4.97
CA PRO A 147 22.68 12.01 -3.92
C PRO A 147 21.64 11.05 -3.32
N ARG A 148 22.07 9.82 -3.00
CA ARG A 148 21.20 8.83 -2.36
C ARG A 148 21.00 9.19 -0.88
N PRO A 149 19.77 9.23 -0.37
CA PRO A 149 19.52 9.27 1.07
C PRO A 149 20.01 7.96 1.69
N ASN A 150 20.51 8.05 2.91
CA ASN A 150 21.06 6.89 3.64
C ASN A 150 20.50 6.74 5.06
N ARG A 151 19.48 7.52 5.40
CA ARG A 151 18.86 7.53 6.72
C ARG A 151 17.45 6.95 6.64
N SER A 152 17.09 6.12 7.59
CA SER A 152 15.73 5.54 7.67
C SER A 152 14.63 6.60 7.67
N SER A 153 14.86 7.76 8.27
CA SER A 153 13.91 8.90 8.26
C SER A 153 13.69 9.54 6.89
N SER A 154 14.51 9.21 5.90
CA SER A 154 14.36 9.71 4.52
C SER A 154 13.50 8.80 3.64
N ILE A 155 13.25 7.57 4.08
CA ILE A 155 12.43 6.60 3.32
C ILE A 155 11.00 7.12 3.24
N GLY A 156 10.44 7.15 2.03
CA GLY A 156 9.09 7.63 1.78
C GLY A 156 8.91 9.15 1.72
N ASN A 157 9.99 9.93 1.94
CA ASN A 157 9.98 11.40 1.91
C ASN A 157 10.75 11.95 0.69
N GLY A 158 10.47 11.39 -0.49
CA GLY A 158 11.17 11.73 -1.73
C GLY A 158 11.05 13.20 -2.13
N VAL A 159 9.85 13.78 -2.06
CA VAL A 159 9.60 15.20 -2.39
C VAL A 159 10.43 16.12 -1.50
N GLN A 160 10.41 15.92 -0.18
CA GLN A 160 11.20 16.72 0.75
C GLN A 160 12.71 16.58 0.48
N PHE A 161 13.17 15.38 0.19
CA PHE A 161 14.57 15.13 -0.15
C PHE A 161 14.97 15.87 -1.41
N LEU A 162 14.18 15.79 -2.47
CA LEU A 162 14.44 16.48 -3.73
C LEU A 162 14.45 18.00 -3.55
N ASN A 163 13.51 18.57 -2.80
CA ASN A 163 13.45 20.01 -2.52
C ASN A 163 14.68 20.48 -1.71
N ARG A 164 15.14 19.69 -0.72
CA ARG A 164 16.40 19.98 0.01
C ARG A 164 17.61 19.96 -0.90
N HIS A 165 17.67 19.00 -1.81
CA HIS A 165 18.76 18.89 -2.76
C HIS A 165 18.77 20.06 -3.76
N LEU A 166 17.61 20.35 -4.38
CA LEU A 166 17.46 21.44 -5.35
C LEU A 166 17.79 22.80 -4.73
N SER A 167 17.24 23.11 -3.54
CA SER A 167 17.55 24.37 -2.84
C SER A 167 19.03 24.50 -2.51
N SER A 168 19.70 23.40 -2.10
CA SER A 168 21.16 23.39 -1.85
C SER A 168 21.97 23.67 -3.11
N ILE A 169 21.59 23.13 -4.27
CA ILE A 169 22.26 23.39 -5.56
C ILE A 169 22.08 24.86 -5.95
N MET A 170 20.86 25.37 -5.92
CA MET A 170 20.55 26.76 -6.25
C MET A 170 21.27 27.77 -5.34
N PHE A 171 21.42 27.44 -4.05
CA PHE A 171 22.15 28.28 -3.11
C PHE A 171 23.66 28.33 -3.38
N ARG A 172 24.27 27.19 -3.76
CA ARG A 172 25.72 27.10 -4.01
C ARG A 172 26.14 27.74 -5.35
N ASN A 173 25.28 27.71 -6.35
CA ASN A 173 25.60 28.18 -7.68
C ASN A 173 24.40 28.95 -8.26
N LYS A 174 24.58 30.27 -8.42
CA LYS A 174 23.56 31.17 -9.00
C LYS A 174 23.21 30.84 -10.46
N ASP A 175 24.11 30.21 -11.21
CA ASP A 175 23.83 29.78 -12.58
C ASP A 175 22.80 28.64 -12.61
N CYS A 176 22.60 27.92 -11.49
CA CYS A 176 21.58 26.91 -11.32
C CYS A 176 20.14 27.48 -11.15
N LEU A 177 19.96 28.79 -11.18
CA LEU A 177 18.63 29.44 -11.25
C LEU A 177 18.05 29.47 -12.66
N GLU A 178 18.88 29.36 -13.72
CA GLU A 178 18.40 29.29 -15.09
C GLU A 178 17.42 28.14 -15.37
N PRO A 179 17.61 26.91 -14.84
CA PRO A 179 16.61 25.84 -14.95
C PRO A 179 15.25 26.24 -14.36
N LEU A 180 15.20 26.97 -13.24
CA LEU A 180 13.96 27.46 -12.65
C LEU A 180 13.27 28.47 -13.56
N LEU A 181 14.02 29.41 -14.17
CA LEU A 181 13.49 30.34 -15.15
C LEU A 181 12.92 29.62 -16.37
N ASN A 182 13.67 28.65 -16.91
CA ASN A 182 13.23 27.86 -18.06
C ASN A 182 11.99 27.00 -17.72
N PHE A 183 11.92 26.44 -16.51
CA PHE A 183 10.75 25.76 -16.01
C PHE A 183 9.51 26.68 -16.02
N LEU A 184 9.59 27.89 -15.47
CA LEU A 184 8.48 28.85 -15.46
C LEU A 184 8.06 29.29 -16.87
N ARG A 185 9.00 29.42 -17.80
CA ARG A 185 8.73 29.77 -19.22
C ARG A 185 8.12 28.61 -20.01
N ALA A 186 8.35 27.37 -19.60
CA ALA A 186 7.82 26.19 -20.29
C ALA A 186 6.32 25.97 -20.06
N HIS A 187 5.72 26.63 -19.06
CA HIS A 187 4.32 26.46 -18.72
C HIS A 187 3.39 27.02 -19.78
N LYS A 188 2.57 26.15 -20.34
CA LYS A 188 1.56 26.50 -21.36
C LYS A 188 0.32 25.64 -21.17
N TYR A 189 -0.83 26.22 -21.44
CA TYR A 189 -2.09 25.50 -21.54
C TYR A 189 -2.75 25.78 -22.88
N LYS A 190 -3.02 24.73 -23.67
CA LYS A 190 -3.58 24.85 -25.04
C LYS A 190 -2.85 25.89 -25.91
N GLY A 191 -1.52 25.96 -25.78
CA GLY A 191 -0.67 26.90 -26.55
C GLY A 191 -0.52 28.30 -25.94
N HIS A 192 -1.31 28.68 -24.95
CA HIS A 192 -1.20 29.96 -24.24
C HIS A 192 -0.17 29.84 -23.11
N ALA A 193 0.74 30.84 -23.04
CA ALA A 193 1.73 30.92 -21.99
C ALA A 193 1.04 31.13 -20.62
N LEU A 194 1.53 30.44 -19.59
CA LEU A 194 1.23 30.65 -18.19
C LEU A 194 2.50 31.13 -17.49
N MET A 195 2.37 31.78 -16.37
CA MET A 195 3.45 32.28 -15.52
C MET A 195 4.27 33.41 -16.20
N LEU A 196 5.09 33.08 -17.21
CA LEU A 196 6.00 34.04 -17.87
C LEU A 196 5.80 34.07 -19.38
N ASN A 197 5.87 35.26 -19.96
CA ASN A 197 5.93 35.43 -21.41
C ASN A 197 7.36 35.74 -21.89
N ASP A 198 7.51 35.95 -23.19
CA ASP A 198 8.82 36.11 -23.85
C ASP A 198 9.58 37.42 -23.50
N ARG A 199 9.00 38.32 -22.68
CA ARG A 199 9.67 39.53 -22.20
C ARG A 199 10.72 39.22 -21.13
N ILE A 200 10.56 38.15 -20.38
CA ILE A 200 11.48 37.73 -19.32
C ILE A 200 12.37 36.59 -19.83
N GLN A 201 13.62 36.91 -20.16
CA GLN A 201 14.57 35.97 -20.76
C GLN A 201 15.82 35.72 -19.90
N SER A 202 15.94 36.38 -18.76
CA SER A 202 17.07 36.17 -17.82
C SER A 202 16.66 36.41 -16.40
N ILE A 203 17.41 35.85 -15.46
CA ILE A 203 17.19 36.01 -14.02
C ILE A 203 17.20 37.48 -13.61
N LEU A 204 18.13 38.29 -14.16
CA LEU A 204 18.20 39.72 -13.85
C LEU A 204 16.93 40.47 -14.32
N ARG A 205 16.39 40.12 -15.48
CA ARG A 205 15.10 40.69 -15.93
C ARG A 205 13.96 40.24 -15.10
N LEU A 206 13.93 38.96 -14.66
CA LEU A 206 12.91 38.45 -13.74
C LEU A 206 12.93 39.20 -12.43
N GLN A 207 14.08 39.36 -11.78
CA GLN A 207 14.21 40.10 -10.52
C GLN A 207 13.76 41.58 -10.67
N ALA A 208 14.16 42.25 -11.77
CA ALA A 208 13.73 43.63 -12.03
C ALA A 208 12.21 43.72 -12.29
N ALA A 209 11.62 42.75 -12.96
CA ALA A 209 10.19 42.71 -13.21
C ALA A 209 9.40 42.42 -11.91
N LEU A 210 9.87 41.49 -11.07
CA LEU A 210 9.27 41.18 -9.77
C LEU A 210 9.25 42.42 -8.87
N ALA A 211 10.36 43.15 -8.75
CA ALA A 211 10.40 44.38 -7.93
C ALA A 211 9.44 45.47 -8.45
N LYS A 212 9.24 45.60 -9.76
CA LYS A 212 8.25 46.53 -10.34
C LYS A 212 6.81 46.08 -10.07
N ALA A 213 6.56 44.78 -10.18
CA ALA A 213 5.24 44.19 -9.92
C ALA A 213 4.87 44.35 -8.45
N GLU A 214 5.80 44.10 -7.52
CA GLU A 214 5.65 44.35 -6.09
C GLU A 214 5.27 45.78 -5.77
N ASP A 215 6.02 46.75 -6.31
CA ASP A 215 5.70 48.20 -6.13
C ASP A 215 4.33 48.57 -6.69
N HIS A 216 3.89 47.95 -7.78
CA HIS A 216 2.57 48.18 -8.34
C HIS A 216 1.46 47.53 -7.49
N LEU A 217 1.58 46.27 -7.18
CA LEU A 217 0.56 45.48 -6.45
C LEU A 217 0.37 45.96 -5.03
N SER A 218 1.43 46.41 -4.32
CA SER A 218 1.36 46.94 -2.97
C SER A 218 0.52 48.23 -2.85
N LYS A 219 0.23 48.91 -3.95
CA LYS A 219 -0.62 50.12 -4.02
C LYS A 219 -2.10 49.79 -4.26
N LEU A 220 -2.43 48.57 -4.60
CA LEU A 220 -3.78 48.10 -4.87
C LEU A 220 -4.44 47.55 -3.57
N PRO A 221 -5.79 47.55 -3.52
CA PRO A 221 -6.49 46.80 -2.47
C PRO A 221 -6.06 45.30 -2.51
N PRO A 222 -5.86 44.64 -1.35
CA PRO A 222 -5.43 43.24 -1.28
C PRO A 222 -6.35 42.29 -2.03
N ASP A 223 -7.65 42.58 -2.03
CA ASP A 223 -8.72 41.79 -2.67
C ASP A 223 -9.01 42.21 -4.13
N ALA A 224 -8.24 43.17 -4.69
CA ALA A 224 -8.39 43.57 -6.09
C ALA A 224 -8.25 42.33 -7.00
N PRO A 225 -9.25 42.05 -7.86
CA PRO A 225 -9.23 40.88 -8.74
C PRO A 225 -8.17 41.01 -9.82
N TYR A 226 -7.60 39.90 -10.27
CA TYR A 226 -6.53 39.84 -11.27
C TYR A 226 -6.85 40.65 -12.55
N SER A 227 -8.11 40.68 -12.96
CA SER A 227 -8.56 41.43 -14.17
C SER A 227 -8.30 42.90 -14.11
N GLU A 228 -8.16 43.55 -12.98
CA GLU A 228 -7.89 44.98 -12.83
C GLU A 228 -6.45 45.36 -13.16
N PHE A 229 -5.50 44.45 -12.97
CA PHE A 229 -4.08 44.70 -13.16
C PHE A 229 -3.39 43.76 -14.19
N GLU A 230 -4.15 42.87 -14.83
CA GLU A 230 -3.65 41.91 -15.83
C GLU A 230 -2.77 42.54 -16.88
N TYR A 231 -3.24 43.61 -17.54
CA TYR A 231 -2.46 44.27 -18.61
C TYR A 231 -1.14 44.84 -18.11
N VAL A 232 -1.09 45.33 -16.88
CA VAL A 232 0.13 45.89 -16.31
C VAL A 232 1.14 44.77 -16.09
N LEU A 233 0.72 43.65 -15.53
CA LEU A 233 1.58 42.48 -15.30
C LEU A 233 2.05 41.85 -16.58
N GLN A 234 1.18 41.67 -17.59
CA GLN A 234 1.56 41.19 -18.92
C GLN A 234 2.59 42.11 -19.60
N GLY A 235 2.44 43.43 -19.43
CA GLY A 235 3.43 44.40 -19.86
C GLY A 235 4.81 44.26 -19.20
N MET A 236 4.84 43.77 -17.96
CA MET A 236 6.06 43.45 -17.21
C MET A 236 6.62 42.05 -17.51
N GLY A 237 5.84 41.17 -18.15
CA GLY A 237 6.26 39.82 -18.52
C GLY A 237 5.60 38.69 -17.77
N PHE A 238 4.58 38.97 -16.93
CA PHE A 238 3.85 37.98 -16.13
C PHE A 238 2.51 37.68 -16.77
N GLU A 239 2.26 36.43 -17.05
CA GLU A 239 0.98 35.88 -17.52
C GLU A 239 0.13 35.40 -16.33
N ARG A 240 -1.06 34.82 -16.60
CA ARG A 240 -1.91 34.22 -15.58
C ARG A 240 -1.21 33.03 -14.89
N GLY A 241 -1.60 32.73 -13.66
CA GLY A 241 -1.07 31.61 -12.90
C GLY A 241 -0.38 32.01 -11.59
N TRP A 242 -0.29 33.29 -11.29
CA TRP A 242 0.34 33.81 -10.07
C TRP A 242 -0.65 33.99 -8.91
N GLY A 243 -1.93 34.20 -9.19
CA GLY A 243 -2.97 34.41 -8.19
C GLY A 243 -4.23 35.01 -8.78
N ASP A 244 -5.35 34.90 -8.08
CA ASP A 244 -6.67 35.46 -8.43
C ASP A 244 -6.87 36.90 -7.92
N THR A 245 -6.13 37.30 -6.88
CA THR A 245 -6.18 38.62 -6.25
C THR A 245 -4.79 39.24 -6.10
N ALA A 246 -4.71 40.55 -5.87
CA ALA A 246 -3.45 41.25 -5.70
C ALA A 246 -2.60 40.67 -4.56
N VAL A 247 -3.21 40.29 -3.42
CA VAL A 247 -2.49 39.69 -2.30
C VAL A 247 -1.91 38.33 -2.67
N HIS A 248 -2.66 37.47 -3.36
CA HIS A 248 -2.18 36.12 -3.72
C HIS A 248 -1.04 36.20 -4.76
N VAL A 249 -1.14 37.10 -5.73
CA VAL A 249 -0.06 37.35 -6.69
C VAL A 249 1.19 37.86 -5.97
N LEU A 250 1.03 38.80 -5.04
CA LEU A 250 2.14 39.37 -4.26
C LEU A 250 2.84 38.31 -3.40
N GLU A 251 2.07 37.47 -2.71
CA GLU A 251 2.61 36.33 -1.93
C GLU A 251 3.43 35.37 -2.80
N MET A 252 2.90 35.01 -3.98
CA MET A 252 3.59 34.10 -4.91
C MET A 252 4.88 34.72 -5.44
N MET A 253 4.88 36.04 -5.73
CA MET A 253 6.07 36.77 -6.17
C MET A 253 7.10 36.89 -5.05
N HIS A 254 6.69 37.10 -3.81
CA HIS A 254 7.58 37.10 -2.65
C HIS A 254 8.26 35.74 -2.44
N LEU A 255 7.51 34.62 -2.53
CA LEU A 255 8.11 33.28 -2.48
C LEU A 255 9.21 33.10 -3.53
N LEU A 256 8.97 33.58 -4.77
CA LEU A 256 9.97 33.48 -5.81
C LEU A 256 11.17 34.39 -5.53
N LEU A 257 10.95 35.62 -5.04
CA LEU A 257 12.04 36.53 -4.65
C LEU A 257 12.92 35.92 -3.57
N ASP A 258 12.31 35.30 -2.55
CA ASP A 258 13.04 34.60 -1.48
C ASP A 258 13.87 33.47 -2.01
N ILE A 259 13.32 32.65 -2.93
CA ILE A 259 14.06 31.58 -3.62
C ILE A 259 15.24 32.11 -4.42
N LEU A 260 15.04 33.22 -5.14
CA LEU A 260 16.11 33.82 -5.94
C LEU A 260 17.23 34.45 -5.10
N GLN A 261 16.93 34.85 -3.85
CA GLN A 261 17.90 35.43 -2.91
C GLN A 261 18.57 34.35 -2.04
N ALA A 262 17.78 33.51 -1.39
CA ALA A 262 18.21 32.50 -0.46
C ALA A 262 17.30 31.26 -0.52
N PRO A 263 17.55 30.35 -1.46
CA PRO A 263 16.73 29.15 -1.66
C PRO A 263 16.62 28.32 -0.36
N ASP A 264 15.40 28.09 0.09
CA ASP A 264 15.04 27.25 1.23
C ASP A 264 14.11 26.13 0.78
N PRO A 265 14.25 24.88 1.30
CA PRO A 265 13.45 23.74 0.88
C PRO A 265 11.95 23.93 1.05
N SER A 266 11.50 24.52 2.16
CA SER A 266 10.07 24.70 2.44
C SER A 266 9.46 25.80 1.58
N THR A 267 10.20 26.89 1.34
CA THR A 267 9.80 27.97 0.43
C THR A 267 9.70 27.45 -1.01
N LEU A 268 10.67 26.64 -1.43
CA LEU A 268 10.65 26.01 -2.75
C LEU A 268 9.45 25.05 -2.91
N GLU A 269 9.17 24.22 -1.92
CA GLU A 269 8.02 23.31 -1.90
C GLU A 269 6.69 24.08 -2.00
N THR A 270 6.53 25.12 -1.18
CA THR A 270 5.35 25.99 -1.21
C THR A 270 5.16 26.68 -2.55
N PHE A 271 6.25 27.20 -3.13
CA PHE A 271 6.22 27.85 -4.44
C PHE A 271 5.84 26.87 -5.55
N LEU A 272 6.54 25.71 -5.65
CA LEU A 272 6.27 24.70 -6.69
C LEU A 272 4.85 24.14 -6.56
N GLY A 273 4.35 23.95 -5.34
CA GLY A 273 2.97 23.53 -5.08
C GLY A 273 1.90 24.51 -5.57
N ARG A 274 2.25 25.79 -5.80
CA ARG A 274 1.35 26.84 -6.31
C ARG A 274 1.47 27.06 -7.82
N VAL A 275 2.49 26.48 -8.48
CA VAL A 275 2.67 26.62 -9.94
C VAL A 275 1.64 25.75 -10.69
N PRO A 276 0.90 26.29 -11.68
CA PRO A 276 -0.09 25.51 -12.42
C PRO A 276 0.56 24.52 -13.37
N MET A 277 0.48 23.23 -13.05
CA MET A 277 1.14 22.17 -13.84
C MET A 277 0.22 21.05 -14.30
N VAL A 278 -0.81 20.72 -13.52
CA VAL A 278 -1.63 19.52 -13.72
C VAL A 278 -3.10 19.91 -13.86
N PHE A 279 -3.66 19.67 -15.04
CA PHE A 279 -5.07 19.95 -15.36
C PHE A 279 -5.83 18.70 -15.81
N ASN A 280 -5.13 17.69 -16.37
CA ASN A 280 -5.70 16.47 -16.87
C ASN A 280 -5.00 15.26 -16.25
N VAL A 281 -5.73 14.43 -15.53
CA VAL A 281 -5.20 13.25 -14.85
C VAL A 281 -5.91 12.00 -15.35
N VAL A 282 -5.15 10.94 -15.61
CA VAL A 282 -5.67 9.61 -15.95
C VAL A 282 -5.26 8.62 -14.88
N ILE A 283 -6.23 7.85 -14.39
CA ILE A 283 -6.06 6.83 -13.35
C ILE A 283 -6.47 5.48 -13.92
N LEU A 284 -5.60 4.49 -13.84
CA LEU A 284 -5.79 3.18 -14.46
C LEU A 284 -6.10 2.10 -13.41
N SER A 285 -7.16 1.33 -13.63
CA SER A 285 -7.58 0.21 -12.80
C SER A 285 -8.34 -0.84 -13.65
N PRO A 286 -7.64 -1.67 -14.46
CA PRO A 286 -8.28 -2.49 -15.50
C PRO A 286 -9.09 -3.66 -14.98
N HIS A 287 -8.66 -4.37 -13.92
CA HIS A 287 -9.31 -5.58 -13.44
C HIS A 287 -10.54 -5.31 -12.55
N GLY A 288 -11.32 -6.35 -12.33
CA GLY A 288 -12.47 -6.36 -11.41
C GLY A 288 -13.70 -5.67 -11.95
N TYR A 289 -14.67 -5.44 -11.05
CA TYR A 289 -15.87 -4.64 -11.32
C TYR A 289 -15.64 -3.23 -10.79
N PHE A 290 -15.27 -2.30 -11.65
CA PHE A 290 -15.06 -0.91 -11.23
C PHE A 290 -16.32 -0.07 -11.43
N GLY A 291 -16.95 0.34 -10.34
CA GLY A 291 -18.16 1.14 -10.32
C GLY A 291 -18.41 1.78 -8.97
N GLN A 292 -19.42 2.65 -8.89
CA GLN A 292 -19.71 3.41 -7.67
C GLN A 292 -20.70 2.71 -6.73
N ALA A 293 -21.53 1.81 -7.27
CA ALA A 293 -22.55 1.11 -6.51
C ALA A 293 -22.61 -0.37 -6.89
N ASN A 294 -22.99 -1.22 -5.94
CA ASN A 294 -23.25 -2.65 -6.12
C ASN A 294 -22.06 -3.46 -6.65
N VAL A 295 -20.82 -2.99 -6.40
CA VAL A 295 -19.60 -3.67 -6.84
C VAL A 295 -18.76 -4.21 -5.69
N LEU A 296 -18.83 -3.62 -4.50
CA LEU A 296 -18.02 -4.05 -3.35
C LEU A 296 -18.37 -5.49 -2.95
N GLY A 297 -17.35 -6.29 -2.72
CA GLY A 297 -17.47 -7.71 -2.41
C GLY A 297 -17.67 -8.62 -3.63
N LEU A 298 -17.85 -8.07 -4.83
CA LEU A 298 -17.77 -8.86 -6.06
C LEU A 298 -16.33 -9.35 -6.28
N PRO A 299 -16.12 -10.44 -7.06
CA PRO A 299 -14.78 -10.95 -7.32
C PRO A 299 -13.79 -9.87 -7.79
N ASP A 300 -12.57 -9.89 -7.27
CA ASP A 300 -11.49 -8.94 -7.52
C ASP A 300 -11.84 -7.47 -7.25
N THR A 301 -12.87 -7.21 -6.45
CA THR A 301 -13.38 -5.86 -6.20
C THR A 301 -13.41 -5.57 -4.71
N GLY A 302 -12.72 -4.52 -4.26
CA GLY A 302 -12.60 -4.21 -2.83
C GLY A 302 -12.00 -2.83 -2.57
N GLY A 303 -11.08 -2.74 -1.61
CA GLY A 303 -10.49 -1.50 -1.12
C GLY A 303 -9.89 -0.59 -2.21
N GLN A 304 -9.32 -1.16 -3.28
CA GLN A 304 -8.77 -0.38 -4.39
C GLN A 304 -9.82 0.53 -5.05
N VAL A 305 -11.04 0.03 -5.29
CA VAL A 305 -12.12 0.83 -5.89
C VAL A 305 -12.52 1.97 -4.96
N VAL A 306 -12.64 1.70 -3.67
CA VAL A 306 -12.94 2.71 -2.64
C VAL A 306 -11.85 3.77 -2.61
N TYR A 307 -10.59 3.34 -2.53
CA TYR A 307 -9.42 4.22 -2.52
C TYR A 307 -9.43 5.18 -3.72
N ILE A 308 -9.59 4.65 -4.95
CA ILE A 308 -9.58 5.46 -6.17
C ILE A 308 -10.75 6.44 -6.22
N LEU A 309 -11.96 6.02 -5.83
CA LEU A 309 -13.14 6.91 -5.82
C LEU A 309 -13.00 8.03 -4.78
N ASP A 310 -12.45 7.76 -3.62
CA ASP A 310 -12.21 8.78 -2.60
C ASP A 310 -11.03 9.71 -3.01
N GLN A 311 -9.97 9.13 -3.60
CA GLN A 311 -8.84 9.87 -4.16
C GLN A 311 -9.28 10.89 -5.22
N VAL A 312 -10.11 10.51 -6.19
CA VAL A 312 -10.52 11.44 -7.26
C VAL A 312 -11.42 12.57 -6.77
N ARG A 313 -12.25 12.33 -5.75
CA ARG A 313 -13.05 13.39 -5.13
C ARG A 313 -12.17 14.43 -4.46
N ALA A 314 -11.20 13.97 -3.68
CA ALA A 314 -10.23 14.85 -3.04
C ALA A 314 -9.36 15.59 -4.07
N LEU A 315 -8.88 14.86 -5.09
CA LEU A 315 -8.04 15.41 -6.14
C LEU A 315 -8.78 16.48 -6.97
N GLU A 316 -10.02 16.26 -7.38
CA GLU A 316 -10.79 17.26 -8.13
C GLU A 316 -11.03 18.51 -7.30
N ASN A 317 -11.40 18.37 -6.03
CA ASN A 317 -11.60 19.50 -5.14
C ASN A 317 -10.32 20.32 -4.98
N GLU A 318 -9.17 19.68 -4.78
CA GLU A 318 -7.88 20.35 -4.66
C GLU A 318 -7.47 21.02 -5.97
N MET A 319 -7.66 20.35 -7.11
CA MET A 319 -7.37 20.94 -8.43
C MET A 319 -8.22 22.19 -8.69
N LEU A 320 -9.50 22.15 -8.39
CA LEU A 320 -10.41 23.30 -8.53
C LEU A 320 -9.98 24.47 -7.67
N LEU A 321 -9.66 24.22 -6.38
CA LEU A 321 -9.16 25.24 -5.46
C LEU A 321 -7.85 25.85 -5.93
N ARG A 322 -6.89 25.06 -6.40
CA ARG A 322 -5.61 25.54 -6.91
C ARG A 322 -5.80 26.38 -8.17
N ILE A 323 -6.56 25.88 -9.15
CA ILE A 323 -6.85 26.60 -10.40
C ILE A 323 -7.50 27.95 -10.11
N GLN A 324 -8.48 27.99 -9.21
CA GLN A 324 -9.13 29.25 -8.78
C GLN A 324 -8.10 30.19 -8.14
N ARG A 325 -7.34 29.72 -7.14
CA ARG A 325 -6.34 30.53 -6.44
C ARG A 325 -5.22 31.04 -7.34
N GLN A 326 -4.94 30.33 -8.42
CA GLN A 326 -3.96 30.72 -9.45
C GLN A 326 -4.51 31.76 -10.44
N GLY A 327 -5.77 32.15 -10.33
CA GLY A 327 -6.42 33.12 -11.23
C GLY A 327 -6.62 32.56 -12.65
N LEU A 328 -6.81 31.24 -12.76
CA LEU A 328 -7.00 30.55 -14.04
C LEU A 328 -8.48 30.20 -14.28
N ASP A 329 -8.89 30.32 -15.54
CA ASP A 329 -10.21 29.85 -16.02
C ASP A 329 -9.99 28.57 -16.81
N ILE A 330 -9.62 27.52 -16.11
CA ILE A 330 -9.34 26.18 -16.66
C ILE A 330 -10.22 25.17 -15.96
N THR A 331 -10.88 24.32 -16.73
CA THR A 331 -11.65 23.19 -16.20
C THR A 331 -10.74 21.95 -16.12
N PRO A 332 -10.47 21.43 -14.92
CA PRO A 332 -9.69 20.19 -14.78
C PRO A 332 -10.47 18.99 -15.31
N ARG A 333 -9.80 17.93 -15.70
CA ARG A 333 -10.40 16.68 -16.12
C ARG A 333 -9.69 15.49 -15.50
N ILE A 334 -10.46 14.59 -14.89
CA ILE A 334 -9.96 13.35 -14.33
C ILE A 334 -10.69 12.19 -14.99
N LEU A 335 -9.95 11.25 -15.56
CA LEU A 335 -10.50 10.03 -16.15
C LEU A 335 -10.01 8.82 -15.36
N ILE A 336 -10.92 8.07 -14.77
CA ILE A 336 -10.66 6.73 -14.27
C ILE A 336 -10.89 5.76 -15.41
N VAL A 337 -9.85 5.12 -15.89
CA VAL A 337 -9.93 4.19 -17.01
C VAL A 337 -9.93 2.76 -16.48
N THR A 338 -10.95 2.02 -16.85
CA THR A 338 -11.17 0.63 -16.43
C THR A 338 -11.75 -0.19 -17.57
N ARG A 339 -11.94 -1.46 -17.33
CA ARG A 339 -12.49 -2.39 -18.30
C ARG A 339 -14.02 -2.25 -18.42
N LEU A 340 -14.51 -2.23 -19.66
CA LEU A 340 -15.93 -2.41 -19.97
C LEU A 340 -16.32 -3.90 -19.88
N ILE A 341 -17.40 -4.20 -19.17
CA ILE A 341 -17.95 -5.56 -19.05
C ILE A 341 -19.39 -5.55 -19.64
N PRO A 342 -19.55 -5.78 -20.95
CA PRO A 342 -20.85 -5.59 -21.61
C PRO A 342 -22.03 -6.40 -21.02
N ASP A 343 -21.74 -7.60 -20.48
CA ASP A 343 -22.77 -8.49 -19.91
C ASP A 343 -22.91 -8.34 -18.38
N ALA A 344 -22.33 -7.30 -17.78
CA ALA A 344 -22.50 -7.03 -16.35
C ALA A 344 -23.97 -6.69 -16.03
N LYS A 345 -24.50 -7.30 -14.97
CA LYS A 345 -25.87 -7.07 -14.48
C LYS A 345 -25.83 -6.52 -13.07
N GLY A 346 -26.77 -5.62 -12.78
CA GLY A 346 -26.89 -5.03 -11.44
C GLY A 346 -25.82 -3.98 -11.09
N THR A 347 -24.91 -3.66 -12.02
CA THR A 347 -23.83 -2.66 -11.87
C THR A 347 -23.80 -1.75 -13.10
N THR A 348 -23.05 -0.64 -13.01
CA THR A 348 -22.82 0.27 -14.14
C THR A 348 -21.62 -0.13 -15.02
N CYS A 349 -20.99 -1.29 -14.76
CA CYS A 349 -19.78 -1.73 -15.47
C CYS A 349 -19.98 -2.03 -16.97
N ASN A 350 -21.23 -2.02 -17.46
CA ASN A 350 -21.60 -2.11 -18.87
C ASN A 350 -21.79 -0.76 -19.56
N GLN A 351 -21.65 0.37 -18.86
CA GLN A 351 -21.74 1.72 -19.42
C GLN A 351 -20.33 2.23 -19.80
N ARG A 352 -20.19 2.80 -21.00
CA ARG A 352 -18.88 3.31 -21.46
C ARG A 352 -18.37 4.48 -20.62
N LEU A 353 -19.23 5.43 -20.33
CA LEU A 353 -18.87 6.65 -19.59
C LEU A 353 -19.83 6.86 -18.43
N GLU A 354 -19.31 7.16 -17.24
CA GLU A 354 -20.08 7.39 -16.03
C GLU A 354 -19.44 8.53 -15.23
N ARG A 355 -20.23 9.55 -14.86
CA ARG A 355 -19.71 10.62 -13.98
C ARG A 355 -19.59 10.10 -12.55
N VAL A 356 -18.51 10.46 -11.87
CA VAL A 356 -18.31 10.13 -10.47
C VAL A 356 -19.19 11.02 -9.58
N SER A 357 -19.93 10.42 -8.66
CA SER A 357 -20.78 11.12 -7.72
C SER A 357 -19.94 11.98 -6.76
N GLY A 358 -20.38 13.22 -6.53
CA GLY A 358 -19.64 14.18 -5.71
C GLY A 358 -18.52 14.90 -6.47
N THR A 359 -18.46 14.76 -7.80
CA THR A 359 -17.55 15.48 -8.70
C THR A 359 -18.29 16.10 -9.87
N GLU A 360 -17.71 17.09 -10.52
CA GLU A 360 -18.25 17.71 -11.73
C GLU A 360 -17.48 17.33 -13.00
N HIS A 361 -16.18 17.10 -12.87
CA HIS A 361 -15.23 16.94 -13.99
C HIS A 361 -14.52 15.58 -14.01
N THR A 362 -14.92 14.65 -13.14
CA THR A 362 -14.35 13.30 -13.06
C THR A 362 -15.30 12.27 -13.64
N HIS A 363 -14.78 11.42 -14.52
CA HIS A 363 -15.55 10.35 -15.17
C HIS A 363 -14.83 9.01 -15.11
N ILE A 364 -15.61 7.94 -15.04
CA ILE A 364 -15.16 6.57 -15.27
C ILE A 364 -15.34 6.30 -16.76
N LEU A 365 -14.22 6.09 -17.46
CA LEU A 365 -14.19 5.67 -18.86
C LEU A 365 -13.92 4.18 -18.94
N ARG A 366 -14.83 3.42 -19.54
CA ARG A 366 -14.68 1.98 -19.69
C ARG A 366 -14.37 1.60 -21.12
N VAL A 367 -13.27 0.88 -21.30
CA VAL A 367 -12.76 0.40 -22.58
C VAL A 367 -12.81 -1.14 -22.59
N PRO A 368 -13.34 -1.79 -23.65
CA PRO A 368 -13.46 -3.24 -23.66
C PRO A 368 -12.11 -3.93 -23.80
N PHE A 369 -11.95 -5.09 -23.16
CA PHE A 369 -10.90 -6.02 -23.56
C PHE A 369 -11.27 -6.69 -24.88
N ARG A 370 -10.36 -6.71 -25.83
CA ARG A 370 -10.55 -7.36 -27.12
C ARG A 370 -9.37 -8.29 -27.48
N SER A 371 -9.67 -9.29 -28.27
CA SER A 371 -8.73 -10.18 -28.90
C SER A 371 -9.12 -10.39 -30.36
N GLU A 372 -8.39 -11.19 -31.09
CA GLU A 372 -8.77 -11.62 -32.46
C GLU A 372 -10.19 -12.22 -32.53
N LYS A 373 -10.68 -12.80 -31.42
CA LYS A 373 -12.03 -13.38 -31.32
C LYS A 373 -13.12 -12.36 -31.02
N GLY A 374 -12.78 -11.07 -30.91
CA GLY A 374 -13.71 -9.99 -30.61
C GLY A 374 -13.63 -9.48 -29.17
N ILE A 375 -14.67 -8.78 -28.73
CA ILE A 375 -14.76 -8.15 -27.42
C ILE A 375 -15.10 -9.20 -26.35
N LEU A 376 -14.34 -9.15 -25.25
CA LEU A 376 -14.59 -9.99 -24.07
C LEU A 376 -15.76 -9.41 -23.26
N ARG A 377 -16.89 -10.13 -23.25
CA ARG A 377 -18.17 -9.64 -22.74
C ARG A 377 -18.39 -9.85 -21.24
N LYS A 378 -17.73 -10.88 -20.65
CA LYS A 378 -17.95 -11.29 -19.25
C LYS A 378 -16.75 -10.95 -18.39
N TRP A 379 -16.96 -10.90 -17.09
CA TRP A 379 -15.88 -10.81 -16.11
C TRP A 379 -14.91 -11.98 -16.28
N ILE A 380 -13.62 -11.70 -16.08
CA ILE A 380 -12.52 -12.67 -15.89
C ILE A 380 -11.73 -12.28 -14.66
N SER A 381 -11.05 -13.26 -14.06
CA SER A 381 -10.20 -13.04 -12.89
C SER A 381 -9.04 -12.09 -13.22
N ARG A 382 -8.57 -11.35 -12.21
CA ARG A 382 -7.35 -10.53 -12.29
C ARG A 382 -6.12 -11.32 -12.74
N PHE A 383 -6.12 -12.63 -12.53
CA PHE A 383 -5.05 -13.50 -12.98
C PHE A 383 -5.06 -13.76 -14.49
N ASP A 384 -6.18 -13.55 -15.16
CA ASP A 384 -6.40 -13.87 -16.57
C ASP A 384 -6.39 -12.65 -17.50
N VAL A 385 -6.09 -11.44 -16.99
CA VAL A 385 -6.16 -10.18 -17.77
C VAL A 385 -4.98 -9.98 -18.74
N TRP A 386 -3.86 -10.63 -18.48
CA TRP A 386 -2.56 -10.38 -19.13
C TRP A 386 -2.57 -10.41 -20.65
N PRO A 387 -3.27 -11.32 -21.34
CA PRO A 387 -3.28 -11.38 -22.82
C PRO A 387 -3.98 -10.18 -23.46
N TYR A 388 -4.71 -9.37 -22.70
CA TYR A 388 -5.52 -8.28 -23.22
C TYR A 388 -4.87 -6.90 -23.00
N LEU A 389 -3.88 -6.79 -22.09
CA LEU A 389 -3.41 -5.49 -21.58
C LEU A 389 -2.67 -4.65 -22.62
N GLU A 390 -1.90 -5.24 -23.52
CA GLU A 390 -1.20 -4.52 -24.59
C GLU A 390 -2.19 -3.86 -25.56
N THR A 391 -3.14 -4.64 -26.09
CA THR A 391 -4.19 -4.15 -26.96
C THR A 391 -5.09 -3.13 -26.24
N PHE A 392 -5.39 -3.39 -24.97
CA PHE A 392 -6.14 -2.46 -24.13
C PHE A 392 -5.42 -1.11 -23.98
N ALA A 393 -4.11 -1.11 -23.77
CA ALA A 393 -3.33 0.14 -23.69
C ALA A 393 -3.40 0.95 -25.00
N GLU A 394 -3.40 0.29 -26.15
CA GLU A 394 -3.56 0.96 -27.45
C GLU A 394 -4.94 1.62 -27.61
N ASP A 395 -6.00 0.86 -27.26
CA ASP A 395 -7.37 1.35 -27.32
C ASP A 395 -7.60 2.49 -26.35
N VAL A 396 -7.09 2.35 -25.12
CA VAL A 396 -7.15 3.37 -24.08
C VAL A 396 -6.44 4.66 -24.50
N ALA A 397 -5.28 4.58 -25.16
CA ALA A 397 -4.61 5.77 -25.66
C ALA A 397 -5.49 6.61 -26.61
N SER A 398 -6.21 5.92 -27.49
CA SER A 398 -7.11 6.57 -28.45
C SER A 398 -8.35 7.17 -27.76
N GLU A 399 -8.94 6.44 -26.80
CA GLU A 399 -10.10 6.89 -26.03
C GLU A 399 -9.78 8.08 -25.13
N ILE A 400 -8.61 8.07 -24.44
CA ILE A 400 -8.14 9.19 -23.64
C ILE A 400 -7.94 10.43 -24.49
N ALA A 401 -7.29 10.29 -25.64
CA ALA A 401 -7.05 11.41 -26.54
C ALA A 401 -8.38 12.03 -27.05
N ALA A 402 -9.37 11.21 -27.33
CA ALA A 402 -10.69 11.66 -27.74
C ALA A 402 -11.45 12.38 -26.61
N GLU A 403 -11.46 11.83 -25.40
CA GLU A 403 -12.17 12.41 -24.25
C GLU A 403 -11.51 13.69 -23.73
N LEU A 404 -10.18 13.72 -23.61
CA LEU A 404 -9.43 14.90 -23.14
C LEU A 404 -9.22 15.96 -24.23
N GLN A 405 -9.40 15.59 -25.50
CA GLN A 405 -9.00 16.41 -26.66
C GLN A 405 -7.52 16.80 -26.60
N GLY A 406 -6.67 15.86 -26.15
CA GLY A 406 -5.26 16.03 -25.95
C GLY A 406 -4.64 14.86 -25.19
N ILE A 407 -3.46 15.09 -24.63
CA ILE A 407 -2.77 14.13 -23.76
C ILE A 407 -2.97 14.51 -22.30
N PRO A 408 -2.93 13.55 -21.36
CA PRO A 408 -2.95 13.87 -19.93
C PRO A 408 -1.64 14.50 -19.49
N ASP A 409 -1.68 15.30 -18.42
CA ASP A 409 -0.47 15.85 -17.79
C ASP A 409 0.19 14.81 -16.89
N PHE A 410 -0.60 13.81 -16.43
CA PHE A 410 -0.18 12.85 -15.43
C PHE A 410 -0.98 11.54 -15.50
N ILE A 411 -0.28 10.40 -15.34
CA ILE A 411 -0.89 9.07 -15.32
C ILE A 411 -0.60 8.37 -13.99
N ILE A 412 -1.64 7.85 -13.34
CA ILE A 412 -1.55 7.04 -12.12
C ILE A 412 -1.97 5.61 -12.43
N GLY A 413 -1.06 4.65 -12.29
CA GLY A 413 -1.37 3.24 -12.36
C GLY A 413 -1.74 2.69 -10.98
N ASN A 414 -2.67 1.73 -10.96
CA ASN A 414 -3.11 1.05 -9.74
C ASN A 414 -3.02 -0.45 -9.90
N TYR A 415 -2.36 -1.13 -8.96
CA TYR A 415 -2.10 -2.57 -8.98
C TYR A 415 -1.21 -3.00 -10.15
N SER A 416 -0.81 -4.27 -10.23
CA SER A 416 0.16 -4.76 -11.21
C SER A 416 -0.27 -4.53 -12.66
N ASP A 417 -1.52 -4.85 -12.99
CA ASP A 417 -2.08 -4.68 -14.34
C ASP A 417 -2.28 -3.22 -14.74
N GLY A 418 -2.81 -2.39 -13.83
CA GLY A 418 -2.96 -0.96 -14.07
C GLY A 418 -1.62 -0.23 -14.15
N ASN A 419 -0.64 -0.64 -13.35
CA ASN A 419 0.72 -0.10 -13.39
C ASN A 419 1.44 -0.47 -14.70
N LEU A 420 1.25 -1.69 -15.21
CA LEU A 420 1.79 -2.08 -16.52
C LEU A 420 1.18 -1.24 -17.65
N VAL A 421 -0.15 -1.10 -17.67
CA VAL A 421 -0.84 -0.26 -18.67
C VAL A 421 -0.38 1.20 -18.57
N ALA A 422 -0.18 1.72 -17.34
CA ALA A 422 0.37 3.06 -17.12
C ALA A 422 1.76 3.21 -17.71
N SER A 423 2.64 2.22 -17.54
CA SER A 423 4.00 2.22 -18.12
C SER A 423 3.96 2.24 -19.65
N LEU A 424 3.09 1.45 -20.27
CA LEU A 424 2.91 1.42 -21.73
C LEU A 424 2.41 2.77 -22.26
N LEU A 425 1.41 3.36 -21.58
CA LEU A 425 0.84 4.65 -21.98
C LEU A 425 1.79 5.81 -21.75
N ALA A 426 2.47 5.86 -20.60
CA ALA A 426 3.43 6.91 -20.27
C ALA A 426 4.58 6.94 -21.29
N TYR A 427 5.12 5.78 -21.66
CA TYR A 427 6.12 5.67 -22.71
C TYR A 427 5.60 6.15 -24.06
N LYS A 428 4.40 5.71 -24.46
CA LYS A 428 3.79 6.07 -25.74
C LYS A 428 3.46 7.56 -25.87
N MET A 429 3.00 8.18 -24.77
CA MET A 429 2.54 9.58 -24.75
C MET A 429 3.59 10.57 -24.28
N GLY A 430 4.70 10.11 -23.69
CA GLY A 430 5.72 10.97 -23.11
C GLY A 430 5.24 11.70 -21.85
N VAL A 431 4.49 11.03 -20.98
CA VAL A 431 3.81 11.61 -19.81
C VAL A 431 4.39 11.05 -18.53
N THR A 432 4.43 11.87 -17.47
CA THR A 432 4.85 11.47 -16.12
C THR A 432 3.94 10.38 -15.57
N GLN A 433 4.56 9.35 -14.98
CA GLN A 433 3.89 8.17 -14.43
C GLN A 433 4.08 8.07 -12.91
N CYS A 434 2.96 7.85 -12.22
CA CYS A 434 2.92 7.39 -10.83
C CYS A 434 2.47 5.94 -10.75
N THR A 435 3.05 5.21 -9.82
CA THR A 435 2.68 3.81 -9.53
C THR A 435 2.18 3.68 -8.09
N ILE A 436 1.01 3.05 -7.94
CA ILE A 436 0.44 2.64 -6.64
C ILE A 436 0.22 1.14 -6.71
N ALA A 437 0.94 0.36 -5.88
CA ALA A 437 0.85 -1.10 -5.94
C ALA A 437 -0.42 -1.64 -5.26
N HIS A 438 -0.96 -0.97 -4.25
CA HIS A 438 -1.98 -1.46 -3.31
C HIS A 438 -1.56 -2.71 -2.54
N ALA A 439 -0.86 -3.62 -3.18
CA ALA A 439 -0.14 -4.75 -2.62
C ALA A 439 0.65 -5.45 -3.74
N LEU A 440 1.86 -5.86 -3.44
CA LEU A 440 2.66 -6.71 -4.33
C LEU A 440 2.35 -8.18 -4.04
N GLU A 441 1.91 -8.92 -5.06
CA GLU A 441 1.43 -10.30 -4.89
C GLU A 441 2.53 -11.26 -4.40
N LYS A 442 3.80 -10.98 -4.70
CA LYS A 442 4.96 -11.74 -4.18
C LYS A 442 4.90 -11.97 -2.66
N THR A 443 4.40 -10.99 -1.91
CA THR A 443 4.34 -11.07 -0.44
C THR A 443 3.04 -11.67 0.10
N LYS A 444 2.09 -11.99 -0.77
CA LYS A 444 0.80 -12.59 -0.38
C LYS A 444 0.78 -14.11 -0.44
N TYR A 445 1.61 -14.71 -1.29
CA TYR A 445 1.66 -16.14 -1.50
C TYR A 445 3.07 -16.64 -1.17
N PRO A 446 3.26 -17.49 -0.16
CA PRO A 446 4.58 -17.96 0.23
C PRO A 446 5.23 -18.77 -0.88
N ASP A 447 6.53 -18.56 -1.04
CA ASP A 447 7.39 -19.27 -1.99
C ASP A 447 6.94 -19.18 -3.47
N SER A 448 6.03 -18.25 -3.80
CA SER A 448 5.49 -18.10 -5.15
C SER A 448 6.54 -17.63 -6.16
N ASP A 449 7.56 -16.91 -5.71
CA ASP A 449 8.68 -16.46 -6.55
C ASP A 449 9.62 -17.62 -6.95
N ILE A 450 9.85 -18.58 -6.06
CA ILE A 450 10.69 -19.76 -6.34
C ILE A 450 9.93 -20.84 -7.12
N TYR A 451 8.71 -21.14 -6.69
CA TYR A 451 7.92 -22.22 -7.30
C TYR A 451 6.88 -21.70 -8.31
N TRP A 452 7.12 -20.51 -8.91
CA TRP A 452 6.19 -19.85 -9.81
C TRP A 452 5.67 -20.77 -10.92
N LYS A 453 6.50 -21.66 -11.47
CA LYS A 453 6.10 -22.62 -12.51
C LYS A 453 4.96 -23.54 -12.08
N LYS A 454 4.90 -23.91 -10.79
CA LYS A 454 3.82 -24.75 -10.23
C LYS A 454 2.49 -24.02 -10.14
N PHE A 455 2.55 -22.70 -10.03
CA PHE A 455 1.39 -21.84 -9.82
C PHE A 455 0.99 -21.04 -11.07
N ASP A 456 1.85 -21.02 -12.10
CA ASP A 456 1.71 -20.12 -13.24
C ASP A 456 0.46 -20.42 -14.08
N GLU A 457 0.09 -21.68 -14.24
CA GLU A 457 -1.15 -22.07 -14.90
C GLU A 457 -2.41 -21.48 -14.20
N LYS A 458 -2.34 -21.34 -12.88
CA LYS A 458 -3.45 -20.85 -12.06
C LYS A 458 -3.42 -19.33 -11.82
N TYR A 459 -2.26 -18.74 -11.60
CA TYR A 459 -2.09 -17.38 -11.11
C TYR A 459 -1.34 -16.46 -12.07
N HIS A 460 -0.69 -16.99 -13.10
CA HIS A 460 0.17 -16.23 -14.03
C HIS A 460 1.20 -15.34 -13.32
N PHE A 461 1.87 -15.87 -12.28
CA PHE A 461 2.84 -15.13 -11.50
C PHE A 461 4.02 -14.62 -12.31
N SER A 462 4.42 -15.34 -13.38
CA SER A 462 5.43 -14.85 -14.32
C SER A 462 5.04 -13.50 -14.93
N CYS A 463 3.80 -13.37 -15.38
CA CYS A 463 3.30 -12.11 -15.93
C CYS A 463 3.18 -11.03 -14.86
N GLN A 464 2.62 -11.37 -13.71
CA GLN A 464 2.35 -10.42 -12.64
C GLN A 464 3.62 -9.83 -12.03
N PHE A 465 4.58 -10.70 -11.67
CA PHE A 465 5.86 -10.25 -11.12
C PHE A 465 6.70 -9.49 -12.14
N THR A 466 6.63 -9.85 -13.43
CA THR A 466 7.26 -9.08 -14.50
C THR A 466 6.63 -7.69 -14.62
N ALA A 467 5.31 -7.57 -14.55
CA ALA A 467 4.60 -6.29 -14.57
C ALA A 467 5.00 -5.39 -13.40
N ASP A 468 5.11 -5.98 -12.19
CA ASP A 468 5.57 -5.24 -11.00
C ASP A 468 7.01 -4.73 -11.18
N LEU A 469 7.93 -5.55 -11.72
CA LEU A 469 9.31 -5.13 -11.99
C LEU A 469 9.38 -4.01 -13.04
N ILE A 470 8.60 -4.10 -14.11
CA ILE A 470 8.52 -3.06 -15.14
C ILE A 470 8.02 -1.75 -14.51
N ALA A 471 6.95 -1.81 -13.74
CA ALA A 471 6.35 -0.65 -13.09
C ALA A 471 7.30 0.02 -12.09
N MET A 472 7.96 -0.78 -11.23
CA MET A 472 8.94 -0.27 -10.25
C MET A 472 10.12 0.43 -10.93
N ASN A 473 10.59 -0.08 -12.07
CA ASN A 473 11.72 0.50 -12.77
C ASN A 473 11.34 1.77 -13.55
N ASN A 474 10.17 1.78 -14.20
CA ASN A 474 9.75 2.86 -15.09
C ASN A 474 9.04 4.03 -14.38
N ALA A 475 8.51 3.83 -13.17
CA ALA A 475 7.80 4.89 -12.45
C ALA A 475 8.69 6.10 -12.19
N ASP A 476 8.20 7.30 -12.52
CA ASP A 476 8.82 8.57 -12.14
C ASP A 476 8.73 8.79 -10.63
N PHE A 477 7.61 8.37 -10.02
CA PHE A 477 7.47 8.28 -8.58
C PHE A 477 6.48 7.19 -8.17
N ILE A 478 6.64 6.71 -6.95
CA ILE A 478 5.85 5.64 -6.36
C ILE A 478 5.17 6.20 -5.11
N ILE A 479 3.86 6.01 -5.03
CA ILE A 479 3.08 6.29 -3.83
C ILE A 479 2.83 4.98 -3.09
N THR A 480 3.18 4.98 -1.81
CA THR A 480 2.88 3.91 -0.86
C THR A 480 2.02 4.46 0.27
N SER A 481 1.30 3.60 0.95
CA SER A 481 0.43 4.02 2.06
C SER A 481 1.17 4.08 3.40
N THR A 482 2.26 3.31 3.53
CA THR A 482 3.02 3.17 4.77
C THR A 482 4.50 2.93 4.51
N TYR A 483 5.33 3.18 5.53
CA TYR A 483 6.73 2.79 5.56
C TYR A 483 6.90 1.27 5.42
N GLN A 484 5.95 0.49 5.94
CA GLN A 484 5.92 -0.97 5.88
C GLN A 484 5.89 -1.51 4.45
N GLU A 485 5.25 -0.82 3.52
CA GLU A 485 5.29 -1.21 2.09
C GLU A 485 6.69 -1.09 1.51
N ILE A 486 7.46 -0.06 1.88
CA ILE A 486 8.79 0.20 1.31
C ILE A 486 9.83 -0.70 1.96
N ALA A 487 10.07 -0.49 3.27
CA ALA A 487 11.21 -1.05 4.00
C ALA A 487 10.83 -1.95 5.19
N GLY A 488 9.55 -2.00 5.57
CA GLY A 488 9.10 -2.85 6.68
C GLY A 488 9.61 -2.41 8.05
N THR A 489 9.70 -3.37 8.97
CA THR A 489 10.25 -3.17 10.31
C THR A 489 11.72 -3.59 10.40
N LYS A 490 12.32 -3.48 11.57
CA LYS A 490 13.64 -4.07 11.84
C LYS A 490 13.65 -5.59 11.60
N ASN A 491 12.55 -6.27 11.90
CA ASN A 491 12.46 -7.73 11.88
C ASN A 491 11.73 -8.29 10.65
N THR A 492 11.02 -7.46 9.89
CA THR A 492 10.23 -7.88 8.72
C THR A 492 10.55 -6.99 7.53
N VAL A 493 10.95 -7.58 6.42
CA VAL A 493 11.26 -6.86 5.18
C VAL A 493 9.99 -6.25 4.56
N GLY A 494 10.12 -5.04 3.99
CA GLY A 494 9.05 -4.38 3.25
C GLY A 494 8.74 -5.05 1.92
N GLN A 495 7.56 -4.76 1.36
CA GLN A 495 7.14 -5.36 0.10
C GLN A 495 8.11 -5.02 -1.05
N TYR A 496 8.44 -3.76 -1.21
CA TYR A 496 9.38 -3.33 -2.27
C TYR A 496 10.79 -3.84 -2.01
N GLU A 497 11.29 -3.73 -0.79
CA GLU A 497 12.61 -4.24 -0.42
C GLU A 497 12.74 -5.77 -0.58
N SER A 498 11.63 -6.51 -0.49
CA SER A 498 11.63 -7.96 -0.67
C SER A 498 12.15 -8.42 -2.05
N HIS A 499 12.18 -7.51 -3.04
CA HIS A 499 12.77 -7.79 -4.35
C HIS A 499 14.30 -7.75 -4.36
N THR A 500 14.97 -7.43 -3.25
CA THR A 500 16.44 -7.43 -3.15
C THR A 500 17.04 -8.83 -3.32
N ALA A 501 16.37 -9.87 -2.82
CA ALA A 501 16.80 -11.27 -2.97
C ALA A 501 15.76 -12.06 -3.78
N PHE A 502 15.34 -11.51 -4.91
CA PHE A 502 14.24 -12.04 -5.72
C PHE A 502 14.74 -12.76 -6.98
N THR A 503 14.16 -13.92 -7.24
CA THR A 503 14.42 -14.68 -8.46
C THR A 503 13.15 -15.38 -8.96
N LEU A 504 13.02 -15.51 -10.27
CA LEU A 504 12.11 -16.44 -10.93
C LEU A 504 12.98 -17.44 -11.71
N PRO A 505 13.21 -18.66 -11.18
CA PRO A 505 14.10 -19.63 -11.79
C PRO A 505 13.78 -19.91 -13.27
N GLY A 506 14.79 -19.80 -14.13
CA GLY A 506 14.61 -19.94 -15.57
C GLY A 506 14.08 -18.69 -16.29
N LEU A 507 13.87 -17.58 -15.60
CA LEU A 507 13.53 -16.28 -16.19
C LEU A 507 14.56 -15.21 -15.82
N TYR A 508 14.59 -14.73 -14.57
CA TYR A 508 15.50 -13.67 -14.14
C TYR A 508 15.81 -13.67 -12.65
N ARG A 509 16.92 -13.02 -12.31
CA ARG A 509 17.35 -12.64 -10.96
C ARG A 509 17.36 -11.13 -10.83
N VAL A 510 16.87 -10.62 -9.74
CA VAL A 510 17.01 -9.21 -9.36
C VAL A 510 18.18 -9.11 -8.38
N VAL A 511 19.36 -8.72 -8.88
CA VAL A 511 20.65 -8.91 -8.18
C VAL A 511 20.85 -7.92 -7.03
N HIS A 512 20.58 -6.64 -7.25
CA HIS A 512 20.76 -5.60 -6.22
C HIS A 512 19.43 -5.15 -5.61
N GLY A 513 18.33 -5.52 -6.24
CA GLY A 513 16.98 -5.19 -5.80
C GLY A 513 16.67 -3.70 -5.94
N ILE A 514 15.49 -3.33 -5.43
CA ILE A 514 15.07 -1.94 -5.38
C ILE A 514 15.71 -1.23 -4.18
N ASP A 515 16.22 -0.02 -4.40
CA ASP A 515 16.79 0.80 -3.33
C ASP A 515 15.65 1.48 -2.55
N VAL A 516 15.45 1.08 -1.31
CA VAL A 516 14.44 1.67 -0.41
C VAL A 516 14.71 3.13 -0.07
N PHE A 517 15.91 3.62 -0.32
CA PHE A 517 16.30 5.03 -0.17
C PHE A 517 16.11 5.84 -1.45
N ASP A 518 15.56 5.25 -2.52
CA ASP A 518 15.31 5.96 -3.76
C ASP A 518 14.27 7.09 -3.54
N PRO A 519 14.57 8.34 -3.93
CA PRO A 519 13.68 9.48 -3.70
C PRO A 519 12.37 9.42 -4.50
N LYS A 520 12.17 8.48 -5.41
CA LYS A 520 10.88 8.27 -6.06
C LYS A 520 9.80 7.74 -5.12
N PHE A 521 10.16 7.16 -3.95
CA PHE A 521 9.20 6.70 -2.96
C PHE A 521 8.60 7.85 -2.15
N ASN A 522 7.27 7.88 -2.07
CA ASN A 522 6.51 8.83 -1.28
C ASN A 522 5.41 8.10 -0.50
N ILE A 523 5.25 8.47 0.78
CA ILE A 523 4.19 7.90 1.63
C ILE A 523 3.01 8.88 1.66
N VAL A 524 1.84 8.39 1.24
CA VAL A 524 0.57 9.12 1.30
C VAL A 524 -0.48 8.19 1.88
N SER A 525 -0.85 8.42 3.13
CA SER A 525 -1.86 7.60 3.82
C SER A 525 -3.26 7.89 3.27
N PRO A 526 -4.05 6.90 2.87
CA PRO A 526 -5.36 7.14 2.24
C PRO A 526 -6.46 7.58 3.21
N GLY A 527 -6.31 7.34 4.51
CA GLY A 527 -7.37 7.63 5.47
C GLY A 527 -8.67 6.84 5.26
N ALA A 528 -9.77 7.30 5.87
CA ALA A 528 -11.13 6.82 5.64
C ALA A 528 -12.10 8.00 5.44
N ASP A 529 -13.18 7.80 4.68
CA ASP A 529 -14.20 8.82 4.46
C ASP A 529 -14.96 9.15 5.76
N MET A 530 -14.68 10.33 6.33
CA MET A 530 -15.25 10.81 7.60
C MET A 530 -16.76 11.10 7.54
N CYS A 531 -17.35 11.23 6.35
CA CYS A 531 -18.80 11.35 6.20
C CYS A 531 -19.50 10.00 6.40
N ILE A 532 -18.78 8.91 6.17
CA ILE A 532 -19.29 7.54 6.29
C ILE A 532 -18.84 6.90 7.60
N TYR A 533 -17.52 7.02 7.93
CA TYR A 533 -16.90 6.42 9.09
C TYR A 533 -16.59 7.52 10.12
N PHE A 534 -17.30 7.52 11.23
CA PHE A 534 -17.17 8.48 12.33
C PHE A 534 -17.46 7.78 13.66
N PRO A 535 -17.04 8.34 14.81
CA PRO A 535 -17.15 7.67 16.09
C PRO A 535 -18.60 7.28 16.45
N TYR A 536 -18.78 6.10 17.04
CA TYR A 536 -20.08 5.61 17.52
C TYR A 536 -20.70 6.54 18.58
N SER A 537 -19.88 7.32 19.24
CA SER A 537 -20.30 8.33 20.24
C SER A 537 -20.91 9.59 19.64
N ASP A 538 -20.71 9.87 18.35
CA ASP A 538 -21.31 11.02 17.63
C ASP A 538 -22.78 10.71 17.29
N LYS A 539 -23.64 10.89 18.31
CA LYS A 539 -25.06 10.49 18.24
C LYS A 539 -25.86 11.26 17.21
N GLU A 540 -25.45 12.49 16.88
CA GLU A 540 -26.18 13.37 15.95
C GLU A 540 -26.07 12.87 14.49
N LYS A 541 -24.96 12.25 14.15
CA LYS A 541 -24.71 11.73 12.79
C LYS A 541 -25.18 10.27 12.58
N ARG A 542 -25.64 9.58 13.65
CA ARG A 542 -26.04 8.18 13.60
C ARG A 542 -27.19 7.92 12.63
N LEU A 543 -27.06 6.91 11.82
CA LEU A 543 -28.09 6.48 10.83
C LEU A 543 -29.07 5.50 11.46
N THR A 544 -29.79 5.92 12.49
CA THR A 544 -30.69 5.06 13.29
C THR A 544 -31.80 4.41 12.47
N ALA A 545 -32.19 5.01 11.35
CA ALA A 545 -33.14 4.39 10.40
C ALA A 545 -32.65 3.06 9.82
N LEU A 546 -31.36 2.80 9.85
CA LEU A 546 -30.75 1.53 9.36
C LEU A 546 -30.69 0.45 10.45
N HIS A 547 -30.92 0.80 11.74
CA HIS A 547 -30.77 -0.16 12.84
C HIS A 547 -31.66 -1.39 12.69
N GLY A 548 -32.93 -1.23 12.24
CA GLY A 548 -33.84 -2.36 12.00
C GLY A 548 -33.25 -3.36 10.99
N SER A 549 -32.70 -2.87 9.87
CA SER A 549 -32.09 -3.74 8.87
C SER A 549 -30.77 -4.36 9.35
N ILE A 550 -30.03 -3.67 10.22
CA ILE A 550 -28.80 -4.21 10.84
C ILE A 550 -29.14 -5.31 11.85
N GLU A 551 -30.19 -5.13 12.66
CA GLU A 551 -30.67 -6.15 13.59
C GLU A 551 -31.14 -7.40 12.86
N GLU A 552 -31.83 -7.24 11.73
CA GLU A 552 -32.23 -8.34 10.88
C GLU A 552 -31.01 -9.11 10.37
N LEU A 553 -30.00 -8.41 9.80
CA LEU A 553 -28.74 -9.03 9.38
C LEU A 553 -28.05 -9.82 10.49
N LEU A 554 -28.03 -9.30 11.71
CA LEU A 554 -27.30 -9.90 12.82
C LEU A 554 -28.09 -11.03 13.51
N TYR A 555 -29.41 -10.90 13.63
CA TYR A 555 -30.19 -11.71 14.59
C TYR A 555 -31.40 -12.41 14.02
N ASP A 556 -31.78 -12.21 12.73
CA ASP A 556 -32.90 -12.96 12.15
C ASP A 556 -32.56 -14.46 12.15
N PRO A 557 -33.38 -15.33 12.76
CA PRO A 557 -33.17 -16.76 12.77
C PRO A 557 -33.40 -17.43 11.40
N GLN A 558 -34.07 -16.78 10.47
CA GLN A 558 -34.29 -17.31 9.13
C GLN A 558 -32.98 -17.26 8.34
N GLN A 559 -32.67 -18.36 7.69
CA GLN A 559 -31.53 -18.41 6.76
C GLN A 559 -31.96 -17.89 5.39
N THR A 560 -31.19 -16.98 4.82
CA THR A 560 -31.43 -16.36 3.53
C THR A 560 -30.19 -16.42 2.67
N ASP A 561 -30.28 -15.93 1.41
CA ASP A 561 -29.08 -15.76 0.57
C ASP A 561 -28.16 -14.65 1.09
N GLU A 562 -28.64 -13.79 1.99
CA GLU A 562 -27.87 -12.68 2.57
C GLU A 562 -27.16 -13.09 3.87
N HIS A 563 -27.71 -14.05 4.64
CA HIS A 563 -27.10 -14.47 5.89
C HIS A 563 -27.50 -15.89 6.32
N ILE A 564 -26.56 -16.57 6.97
CA ILE A 564 -26.74 -17.89 7.60
C ILE A 564 -26.11 -17.94 8.99
N GLY A 565 -26.46 -18.97 9.77
CA GLY A 565 -26.06 -19.10 11.16
C GLY A 565 -26.93 -18.24 12.08
N THR A 566 -26.80 -18.41 13.39
CA THR A 566 -27.60 -17.71 14.40
C THR A 566 -26.77 -17.26 15.59
N LEU A 567 -27.25 -16.24 16.29
CA LEU A 567 -26.68 -15.77 17.55
C LEU A 567 -27.74 -15.92 18.65
N SER A 568 -27.60 -16.92 19.51
CA SER A 568 -28.61 -17.25 20.55
C SER A 568 -28.51 -16.31 21.74
N ASP A 569 -27.30 -15.88 22.12
CA ASP A 569 -27.05 -15.00 23.25
C ASP A 569 -26.65 -13.60 22.75
N ARG A 570 -27.60 -12.67 22.75
CA ARG A 570 -27.40 -11.29 22.34
C ARG A 570 -26.62 -10.44 23.37
N SER A 571 -26.44 -10.95 24.59
CA SER A 571 -25.68 -10.25 25.63
C SER A 571 -24.17 -10.38 25.44
N LYS A 572 -23.72 -11.37 24.67
CA LYS A 572 -22.30 -11.55 24.35
C LYS A 572 -21.83 -10.47 23.36
N PRO A 573 -20.66 -9.87 23.61
CA PRO A 573 -20.05 -8.97 22.65
C PRO A 573 -19.73 -9.70 21.35
N ILE A 574 -19.65 -8.94 20.26
CA ILE A 574 -19.42 -9.46 18.90
C ILE A 574 -17.94 -9.30 18.52
N ILE A 575 -17.31 -10.36 18.09
CA ILE A 575 -16.09 -10.34 17.28
C ILE A 575 -16.54 -10.14 15.84
N PHE A 576 -16.15 -9.04 15.23
CA PHE A 576 -16.58 -8.67 13.90
C PHE A 576 -15.42 -8.66 12.90
N SER A 577 -15.63 -9.20 11.72
CA SER A 577 -14.69 -9.11 10.61
C SER A 577 -15.42 -8.87 9.28
N MET A 578 -14.85 -8.04 8.41
CA MET A 578 -15.41 -7.74 7.09
C MET A 578 -14.29 -7.68 6.05
N ALA A 579 -14.32 -8.60 5.08
CA ALA A 579 -13.39 -8.62 3.96
C ALA A 579 -13.95 -9.45 2.80
N ARG A 580 -13.25 -9.49 1.66
CA ARG A 580 -13.51 -10.47 0.61
C ARG A 580 -13.27 -11.89 1.14
N LEU A 581 -14.00 -12.86 0.58
CA LEU A 581 -13.82 -14.26 0.93
C LEU A 581 -12.82 -14.90 -0.02
N ASP A 582 -11.55 -14.60 0.17
CA ASP A 582 -10.45 -15.19 -0.56
C ASP A 582 -9.35 -15.68 0.42
N ARG A 583 -8.45 -16.49 -0.09
CA ARG A 583 -7.36 -17.07 0.70
C ARG A 583 -6.48 -16.00 1.37
N VAL A 584 -6.28 -14.87 0.71
CA VAL A 584 -5.40 -13.80 1.19
C VAL A 584 -5.99 -13.13 2.44
N LYS A 585 -7.31 -12.91 2.46
CA LYS A 585 -8.02 -12.29 3.59
C LYS A 585 -8.27 -13.25 4.75
N ASN A 586 -8.13 -14.57 4.51
CA ASN A 586 -8.09 -15.62 5.55
C ASN A 586 -9.27 -15.60 6.53
N MET A 587 -10.48 -15.31 6.03
CA MET A 587 -11.67 -15.24 6.87
C MET A 587 -11.98 -16.60 7.52
N THR A 588 -11.77 -17.68 6.79
CA THR A 588 -11.93 -19.07 7.32
C THR A 588 -10.90 -19.39 8.39
N GLY A 589 -9.69 -18.83 8.32
CA GLY A 589 -8.68 -18.96 9.38
C GLY A 589 -9.08 -18.29 10.68
N LEU A 590 -9.75 -17.13 10.62
CA LEU A 590 -10.32 -16.48 11.80
C LEU A 590 -11.44 -17.34 12.41
N VAL A 591 -12.33 -17.89 11.58
CA VAL A 591 -13.40 -18.79 12.06
C VAL A 591 -12.80 -20.03 12.72
N GLU A 592 -11.79 -20.65 12.13
CA GLU A 592 -11.08 -21.80 12.67
C GLU A 592 -10.41 -21.48 14.03
N CYS A 593 -9.74 -20.31 14.11
CA CYS A 593 -9.14 -19.79 15.34
C CYS A 593 -10.19 -19.65 16.46
N TYR A 594 -11.36 -19.07 16.17
CA TYR A 594 -12.48 -18.96 17.09
C TYR A 594 -13.02 -20.32 17.51
N CYS A 595 -13.18 -21.25 16.56
CA CYS A 595 -13.75 -22.59 16.81
C CYS A 595 -12.92 -23.41 17.79
N LYS A 596 -11.60 -23.34 17.68
CA LYS A 596 -10.66 -24.13 18.49
C LYS A 596 -10.56 -23.66 19.94
N ASN A 597 -10.94 -22.42 20.26
CA ASN A 597 -10.83 -21.86 21.60
C ASN A 597 -12.21 -21.83 22.33
N THR A 598 -12.45 -22.75 23.21
CA THR A 598 -13.73 -22.87 23.95
C THR A 598 -14.00 -21.68 24.86
N LYS A 599 -12.97 -21.12 25.52
CA LYS A 599 -13.09 -19.93 26.39
C LYS A 599 -13.56 -18.71 25.56
N LEU A 600 -13.02 -18.54 24.37
CA LEU A 600 -13.42 -17.45 23.48
C LEU A 600 -14.88 -17.58 23.01
N ARG A 601 -15.30 -18.79 22.67
CA ARG A 601 -16.70 -19.11 22.31
C ARG A 601 -17.70 -18.88 23.46
N GLU A 602 -17.28 -19.05 24.71
CA GLU A 602 -18.08 -18.73 25.88
C GLU A 602 -18.23 -17.20 26.09
N LEU A 603 -17.21 -16.44 25.76
CA LEU A 603 -17.12 -15.00 26.05
C LEU A 603 -17.74 -14.11 24.96
N ALA A 604 -17.70 -14.51 23.69
CA ALA A 604 -18.10 -13.67 22.57
C ALA A 604 -18.79 -14.45 21.45
N ASN A 605 -19.60 -13.77 20.65
CA ASN A 605 -20.13 -14.25 19.38
C ASN A 605 -19.21 -13.85 18.22
N LEU A 606 -19.22 -14.60 17.13
CA LEU A 606 -18.48 -14.25 15.90
C LEU A 606 -19.42 -13.87 14.76
N VAL A 607 -19.20 -12.71 14.15
CA VAL A 607 -19.91 -12.25 12.95
C VAL A 607 -18.91 -11.96 11.84
N VAL A 608 -19.11 -12.57 10.69
CA VAL A 608 -18.25 -12.42 9.52
C VAL A 608 -19.08 -11.92 8.34
N VAL A 609 -18.65 -10.83 7.71
CA VAL A 609 -19.21 -10.31 6.45
C VAL A 609 -18.22 -10.61 5.33
N ALA A 610 -18.55 -11.59 4.47
CA ALA A 610 -17.62 -12.03 3.44
C ALA A 610 -18.31 -12.77 2.28
N GLY A 611 -17.93 -12.46 1.05
CA GLY A 611 -18.22 -13.17 -0.18
C GLY A 611 -19.68 -13.57 -0.39
N TYR A 612 -19.87 -14.59 -1.20
CA TYR A 612 -21.15 -15.26 -1.35
C TYR A 612 -21.30 -16.41 -0.33
N ILE A 613 -22.54 -16.73 0.01
CA ILE A 613 -22.87 -17.88 0.90
C ILE A 613 -23.04 -19.16 0.07
N ASP A 614 -23.65 -19.06 -1.11
CA ASP A 614 -23.86 -20.19 -2.02
C ASP A 614 -22.73 -20.27 -3.04
N VAL A 615 -22.05 -21.42 -3.08
CA VAL A 615 -20.98 -21.76 -4.07
C VAL A 615 -21.42 -21.48 -5.51
N LYS A 616 -22.70 -21.69 -5.84
CA LYS A 616 -23.24 -21.50 -7.21
C LYS A 616 -23.22 -20.04 -7.67
N MET A 617 -23.15 -19.11 -6.74
CA MET A 617 -23.16 -17.67 -7.03
C MET A 617 -21.77 -17.16 -7.42
N SER A 618 -20.72 -17.81 -6.93
CA SER A 618 -19.34 -17.43 -7.26
C SER A 618 -18.83 -18.08 -8.54
N LYS A 619 -17.97 -17.36 -9.24
CA LYS A 619 -17.17 -17.83 -10.38
C LYS A 619 -15.68 -17.79 -10.09
N ASP A 620 -15.31 -17.21 -8.97
CA ASP A 620 -13.92 -17.14 -8.52
C ASP A 620 -13.53 -18.44 -7.82
N ARG A 621 -12.44 -19.04 -8.28
CA ARG A 621 -11.97 -20.34 -7.79
C ARG A 621 -11.43 -20.30 -6.35
N GLU A 622 -10.89 -19.16 -5.92
CA GLU A 622 -10.45 -19.01 -4.52
C GLU A 622 -11.65 -18.83 -3.59
N GLU A 623 -12.59 -17.98 -3.99
CA GLU A 623 -13.82 -17.76 -3.24
C GLU A 623 -14.64 -19.06 -3.09
N ILE A 624 -14.77 -19.84 -4.17
CA ILE A 624 -15.46 -21.15 -4.12
C ILE A 624 -14.83 -22.06 -3.06
N ALA A 625 -13.51 -22.19 -3.05
CA ALA A 625 -12.80 -23.03 -2.07
C ALA A 625 -13.01 -22.53 -0.64
N GLU A 626 -12.99 -21.22 -0.42
CA GLU A 626 -13.22 -20.64 0.91
C GLU A 626 -14.67 -20.75 1.36
N ILE A 627 -15.66 -20.67 0.45
CA ILE A 627 -17.08 -20.95 0.76
C ILE A 627 -17.25 -22.38 1.25
N GLU A 628 -16.69 -23.37 0.52
CA GLU A 628 -16.74 -24.77 0.90
C GLU A 628 -16.10 -25.03 2.26
N LYS A 629 -14.94 -24.42 2.51
CA LYS A 629 -14.25 -24.49 3.82
C LYS A 629 -15.10 -23.89 4.93
N MET A 630 -15.74 -22.75 4.70
CA MET A 630 -16.60 -22.07 5.68
C MET A 630 -17.78 -22.96 6.10
N HIS A 631 -18.49 -23.55 5.14
CA HIS A 631 -19.57 -24.52 5.42
C HIS A 631 -19.05 -25.76 6.17
N GLY A 632 -17.86 -26.23 5.81
CA GLY A 632 -17.18 -27.33 6.52
C GLY A 632 -16.97 -27.02 7.99
N LEU A 633 -16.40 -25.85 8.31
CA LEU A 633 -16.15 -25.38 9.69
C LEU A 633 -17.45 -25.23 10.49
N MET A 634 -18.50 -24.64 9.89
CA MET A 634 -19.81 -24.49 10.55
C MET A 634 -20.38 -25.84 10.98
N LYS A 635 -20.26 -26.85 10.12
CA LYS A 635 -20.73 -28.21 10.40
C LYS A 635 -19.87 -28.95 11.41
N GLU A 636 -18.55 -28.90 11.25
CA GLU A 636 -17.59 -29.61 12.09
C GLU A 636 -17.67 -29.15 13.55
N TYR A 637 -17.71 -27.83 13.78
CA TYR A 637 -17.71 -27.25 15.14
C TYR A 637 -19.08 -26.89 15.67
N GLN A 638 -20.17 -27.21 14.96
CA GLN A 638 -21.55 -26.97 15.37
C GLN A 638 -21.74 -25.51 15.84
N LEU A 639 -21.49 -24.56 14.95
CA LEU A 639 -21.43 -23.15 15.29
C LEU A 639 -22.79 -22.46 15.46
N ASP A 640 -23.88 -23.19 15.38
CA ASP A 640 -25.23 -22.64 15.54
C ASP A 640 -25.41 -21.97 16.89
N GLY A 641 -25.99 -20.80 16.91
CA GLY A 641 -26.15 -19.98 18.12
C GLY A 641 -24.97 -19.10 18.51
N GLN A 642 -23.82 -19.20 17.85
CA GLN A 642 -22.61 -18.49 18.21
C GLN A 642 -21.92 -17.78 17.01
N PHE A 643 -22.35 -18.09 15.80
CA PHE A 643 -21.73 -17.62 14.57
C PHE A 643 -22.75 -17.12 13.57
N ARG A 644 -22.44 -16.00 12.94
CA ARG A 644 -23.23 -15.41 11.88
C ARG A 644 -22.34 -15.12 10.68
N TRP A 645 -22.65 -15.69 9.54
CA TRP A 645 -22.05 -15.35 8.27
C TRP A 645 -23.02 -14.56 7.42
N ILE A 646 -22.62 -13.34 7.06
CA ILE A 646 -23.35 -12.39 6.22
C ILE A 646 -22.64 -12.29 4.87
N ALA A 647 -23.40 -12.36 3.78
CA ALA A 647 -22.85 -12.12 2.44
C ALA A 647 -22.26 -10.71 2.32
N ALA A 648 -21.37 -10.52 1.35
CA ALA A 648 -20.72 -9.24 1.10
C ALA A 648 -21.71 -8.08 0.99
N GLN A 649 -21.44 -7.00 1.73
CA GLN A 649 -22.29 -5.83 1.81
C GLN A 649 -21.76 -4.69 0.94
N THR A 650 -22.57 -4.19 0.04
CA THR A 650 -22.17 -3.17 -0.95
C THR A 650 -22.49 -1.74 -0.52
N ASN A 651 -23.38 -1.54 0.46
CA ASN A 651 -23.79 -0.22 0.92
C ASN A 651 -22.83 0.31 1.99
N ARG A 652 -21.93 1.22 1.63
CA ARG A 652 -20.93 1.81 2.53
C ARG A 652 -21.53 2.50 3.76
N ALA A 653 -22.66 3.21 3.60
CA ALA A 653 -23.31 3.89 4.72
C ALA A 653 -23.86 2.89 5.75
N ARG A 654 -24.48 1.79 5.29
CA ARG A 654 -24.93 0.69 6.16
C ARG A 654 -23.72 -0.01 6.82
N ASN A 655 -22.62 -0.20 6.08
CA ASN A 655 -21.41 -0.78 6.64
C ASN A 655 -20.82 0.08 7.76
N GLY A 656 -20.72 1.40 7.55
CA GLY A 656 -20.29 2.33 8.60
C GLY A 656 -21.19 2.29 9.83
N GLU A 657 -22.52 2.23 9.64
CA GLU A 657 -23.44 2.10 10.78
C GLU A 657 -23.39 0.73 11.44
N LEU A 658 -23.09 -0.34 10.70
CA LEU A 658 -22.85 -1.68 11.25
C LEU A 658 -21.62 -1.70 12.18
N TYR A 659 -20.51 -1.08 11.79
CA TYR A 659 -19.34 -0.91 12.67
C TYR A 659 -19.73 -0.21 13.97
N ARG A 660 -20.47 0.90 13.91
CA ARG A 660 -20.92 1.67 15.07
C ARG A 660 -21.93 0.89 15.94
N TYR A 661 -22.83 0.15 15.32
CA TYR A 661 -23.78 -0.71 16.03
C TYR A 661 -23.06 -1.78 16.84
N ILE A 662 -22.01 -2.39 16.27
CA ILE A 662 -21.18 -3.36 16.97
C ILE A 662 -20.38 -2.71 18.10
N ALA A 663 -19.91 -1.46 17.92
CA ALA A 663 -19.26 -0.70 18.98
C ALA A 663 -20.22 -0.38 20.15
N ASP A 664 -21.49 -0.09 19.87
CA ASP A 664 -22.53 0.07 20.91
C ASP A 664 -22.70 -1.19 21.78
N THR A 665 -22.53 -2.39 21.21
CA THR A 665 -22.58 -3.68 21.92
C THR A 665 -21.24 -4.08 22.57
N LYS A 666 -20.26 -3.17 22.60
CA LYS A 666 -18.90 -3.44 23.11
C LYS A 666 -18.18 -4.56 22.37
N GLY A 667 -18.48 -4.72 21.09
CA GLY A 667 -17.79 -5.63 20.21
C GLY A 667 -16.39 -5.14 19.82
N ILE A 668 -15.68 -5.94 19.03
CA ILE A 668 -14.34 -5.66 18.51
C ILE A 668 -14.27 -5.96 17.01
N PHE A 669 -13.27 -5.39 16.34
CA PHE A 669 -12.93 -5.72 14.96
C PHE A 669 -11.67 -6.57 14.89
N VAL A 670 -11.66 -7.61 14.04
CA VAL A 670 -10.50 -8.48 13.84
C VAL A 670 -10.18 -8.59 12.36
N GLN A 671 -8.91 -8.35 12.00
CA GLN A 671 -8.37 -8.55 10.66
C GLN A 671 -7.15 -9.47 10.72
N GLN A 672 -7.30 -10.69 10.20
CA GLN A 672 -6.27 -11.74 10.24
C GLN A 672 -5.95 -12.26 8.83
N PRO A 673 -5.27 -11.47 7.98
CA PRO A 673 -4.87 -11.94 6.65
C PRO A 673 -3.93 -13.13 6.74
N ALA A 674 -3.83 -13.93 5.66
CA ALA A 674 -2.99 -15.13 5.66
C ALA A 674 -1.51 -14.82 5.90
N PHE A 675 -1.00 -13.70 5.35
CA PHE A 675 0.42 -13.35 5.43
C PHE A 675 0.67 -11.87 5.69
N TYR A 676 0.14 -10.99 4.85
CA TYR A 676 0.49 -9.56 4.83
C TYR A 676 -0.72 -8.69 4.45
N GLU A 677 -0.90 -7.55 5.11
CA GLU A 677 -1.85 -6.51 4.72
C GLU A 677 -1.10 -5.23 4.37
N ALA A 678 -1.23 -4.74 3.15
CA ALA A 678 -0.47 -3.58 2.69
C ALA A 678 -0.78 -2.31 3.50
N PHE A 679 -2.06 -1.95 3.62
CA PHE A 679 -2.51 -0.82 4.43
C PHE A 679 -3.54 -1.23 5.49
N GLY A 680 -4.68 -1.80 5.06
CA GLY A 680 -5.78 -2.18 5.94
C GLY A 680 -6.84 -1.08 6.08
N LEU A 681 -7.50 -0.69 4.97
CA LEU A 681 -8.59 0.29 5.02
C LEU A 681 -9.67 -0.08 6.04
N THR A 682 -10.04 -1.37 6.13
CA THR A 682 -11.03 -1.85 7.10
C THR A 682 -10.57 -1.68 8.55
N VAL A 683 -9.27 -1.70 8.80
CA VAL A 683 -8.68 -1.41 10.13
C VAL A 683 -8.92 0.06 10.48
N VAL A 684 -8.60 0.96 9.55
CA VAL A 684 -8.83 2.41 9.74
C VAL A 684 -10.32 2.72 9.90
N GLU A 685 -11.18 2.13 9.07
CA GLU A 685 -12.64 2.26 9.13
C GLU A 685 -13.19 1.84 10.50
N ALA A 686 -12.78 0.68 11.00
CA ALA A 686 -13.20 0.15 12.30
C ALA A 686 -12.72 1.04 13.46
N MET A 687 -11.44 1.46 13.45
CA MET A 687 -10.88 2.36 14.46
C MET A 687 -11.56 3.72 14.44
N THR A 688 -11.86 4.27 13.26
CA THR A 688 -12.59 5.55 13.11
C THR A 688 -14.01 5.47 13.66
N CYS A 689 -14.64 4.29 13.58
CA CYS A 689 -15.94 4.05 14.21
C CYS A 689 -15.86 3.79 15.74
N GLY A 690 -14.66 3.68 16.30
CA GLY A 690 -14.41 3.48 17.73
C GLY A 690 -14.37 2.02 18.18
N LEU A 691 -14.17 1.05 17.27
CA LEU A 691 -13.99 -0.34 17.62
C LEU A 691 -12.56 -0.62 18.07
N PRO A 692 -12.33 -1.24 19.24
CA PRO A 692 -11.06 -1.87 19.55
C PRO A 692 -10.69 -2.86 18.44
N THR A 693 -9.52 -2.68 17.84
CA THR A 693 -9.16 -3.38 16.61
C THR A 693 -7.95 -4.27 16.84
N PHE A 694 -8.09 -5.52 16.40
CA PHE A 694 -7.04 -6.55 16.38
C PHE A 694 -6.66 -6.79 14.92
N ALA A 695 -5.42 -6.52 14.56
CA ALA A 695 -4.97 -6.68 13.19
C ALA A 695 -3.55 -7.22 13.10
N THR A 696 -3.20 -7.75 11.94
CA THR A 696 -1.90 -8.38 11.71
C THR A 696 -0.73 -7.47 12.09
N CYS A 697 0.33 -8.09 12.62
CA CYS A 697 1.62 -7.43 12.84
C CYS A 697 2.48 -7.32 11.55
N HIS A 698 1.95 -7.79 10.39
CA HIS A 698 2.65 -7.82 9.12
C HIS A 698 2.04 -6.83 8.14
N GLY A 699 2.72 -5.72 7.90
CA GLY A 699 2.32 -4.67 6.96
C GLY A 699 1.76 -3.40 7.61
N GLY A 700 0.85 -2.70 6.92
CA GLY A 700 0.31 -1.40 7.33
C GLY A 700 -0.28 -1.36 8.74
N PRO A 701 -1.06 -2.35 9.18
CA PRO A 701 -1.60 -2.36 10.54
C PRO A 701 -0.53 -2.32 11.64
N ALA A 702 0.68 -2.84 11.39
CA ALA A 702 1.79 -2.76 12.34
C ALA A 702 2.27 -1.31 12.60
N GLU A 703 2.03 -0.41 11.66
CA GLU A 703 2.35 1.03 11.77
C GLU A 703 1.14 1.84 12.29
N ILE A 704 -0.06 1.47 11.87
CA ILE A 704 -1.30 2.14 12.25
C ILE A 704 -1.60 1.92 13.74
N ILE A 705 -1.51 0.68 14.22
CA ILE A 705 -1.85 0.29 15.59
C ILE A 705 -0.62 0.41 16.51
N GLU A 706 -0.83 1.02 17.67
CA GLU A 706 0.07 0.93 18.82
C GLU A 706 -0.45 -0.15 19.76
N HIS A 707 0.30 -1.27 19.84
CA HIS A 707 -0.12 -2.47 20.55
C HIS A 707 -0.43 -2.23 22.03
N GLY A 708 -1.63 -2.60 22.46
CA GLY A 708 -2.11 -2.43 23.82
C GLY A 708 -2.58 -1.02 24.20
N VAL A 709 -2.48 -0.06 23.29
CA VAL A 709 -2.90 1.34 23.50
C VAL A 709 -4.04 1.70 22.54
N SER A 710 -3.85 1.58 21.25
CA SER A 710 -4.84 1.93 20.23
C SER A 710 -5.50 0.72 19.56
N GLY A 711 -5.10 -0.48 19.93
CA GLY A 711 -5.52 -1.76 19.40
C GLY A 711 -4.49 -2.82 19.70
N PHE A 712 -4.57 -3.96 19.03
CA PHE A 712 -3.66 -5.08 19.26
C PHE A 712 -3.13 -5.65 17.96
N HIS A 713 -1.84 -5.98 17.94
CA HIS A 713 -1.25 -6.78 16.88
C HIS A 713 -1.51 -8.27 17.16
N ILE A 714 -1.90 -8.98 16.11
CA ILE A 714 -2.04 -10.44 16.10
C ILE A 714 -1.13 -11.03 15.03
N ASP A 715 -0.65 -12.25 15.25
CA ASP A 715 0.18 -12.95 14.28
C ASP A 715 -0.63 -14.08 13.62
N PRO A 716 -0.92 -13.97 12.30
CA PRO A 716 -1.66 -15.02 11.59
C PRO A 716 -0.93 -16.37 11.54
N TYR A 717 0.38 -16.41 11.78
CA TYR A 717 1.16 -17.65 11.91
C TYR A 717 0.96 -18.36 13.25
N HIS A 718 0.43 -17.65 14.27
CA HIS A 718 0.17 -18.15 15.62
C HIS A 718 -1.31 -17.97 16.01
N PRO A 719 -2.25 -18.68 15.35
CA PRO A 719 -3.69 -18.49 15.57
C PRO A 719 -4.14 -18.82 17.00
N ASP A 720 -3.47 -19.76 17.69
CA ASP A 720 -3.78 -20.11 19.09
C ASP A 720 -3.49 -18.93 20.03
N GLN A 721 -2.35 -18.25 19.85
CA GLN A 721 -2.01 -17.04 20.62
C GLN A 721 -2.99 -15.90 20.32
N THR A 722 -3.45 -15.78 19.07
CA THR A 722 -4.49 -14.83 18.70
C THR A 722 -5.79 -15.11 19.45
N ALA A 723 -6.23 -16.37 19.51
CA ALA A 723 -7.45 -16.74 20.22
C ALA A 723 -7.35 -16.48 21.74
N GLU A 724 -6.19 -16.75 22.33
CA GLU A 724 -5.91 -16.45 23.74
C GLU A 724 -5.95 -14.94 24.01
N LEU A 725 -5.31 -14.11 23.17
CA LEU A 725 -5.32 -12.65 23.29
C LEU A 725 -6.74 -12.08 23.22
N LEU A 726 -7.57 -12.57 22.30
CA LEU A 726 -8.97 -12.19 22.19
C LEU A 726 -9.78 -12.58 23.42
N ALA A 727 -9.60 -13.81 23.93
CA ALA A 727 -10.28 -14.29 25.13
C ALA A 727 -9.86 -13.47 26.37
N ASP A 728 -8.59 -13.18 26.54
CA ASP A 728 -8.07 -12.38 27.64
C ASP A 728 -8.57 -10.93 27.58
N PHE A 729 -8.70 -10.34 26.38
CA PHE A 729 -9.29 -9.01 26.24
C PHE A 729 -10.73 -8.97 26.75
N PHE A 730 -11.59 -9.91 26.32
CA PHE A 730 -12.97 -9.96 26.80
C PHE A 730 -13.07 -10.29 28.30
N GLN A 731 -12.20 -11.13 28.81
CA GLN A 731 -12.14 -11.42 30.26
C GLN A 731 -11.80 -10.14 31.04
N ARG A 732 -10.81 -9.36 30.59
CA ARG A 732 -10.45 -8.07 31.21
C ARG A 732 -11.59 -7.06 31.12
N CYS A 733 -12.30 -6.99 29.99
CA CYS A 733 -13.47 -6.12 29.85
C CYS A 733 -14.62 -6.50 30.80
N LYS A 734 -14.75 -7.78 31.11
CA LYS A 734 -15.73 -8.27 32.10
C LYS A 734 -15.34 -7.89 33.52
N GLU A 735 -14.06 -7.88 33.84
CA GLU A 735 -13.51 -7.52 35.16
C GLU A 735 -13.41 -5.99 35.30
N ASP A 736 -13.01 -5.26 34.28
CA ASP A 736 -12.94 -3.81 34.20
C ASP A 736 -13.63 -3.29 32.93
N PRO A 737 -14.90 -2.89 32.99
CA PRO A 737 -15.63 -2.37 31.84
C PRO A 737 -15.00 -1.14 31.17
N SER A 738 -14.12 -0.41 31.88
CA SER A 738 -13.40 0.74 31.31
C SER A 738 -12.30 0.31 30.35
N HIS A 739 -11.86 -0.96 30.38
CA HIS A 739 -10.78 -1.43 29.52
C HIS A 739 -11.13 -1.31 28.03
N TRP A 740 -12.37 -1.70 27.65
CA TRP A 740 -12.86 -1.54 26.28
C TRP A 740 -12.81 -0.07 25.83
N THR A 741 -13.30 0.84 26.67
CA THR A 741 -13.36 2.28 26.36
C THR A 741 -11.95 2.87 26.20
N LYS A 742 -11.00 2.48 27.05
CA LYS A 742 -9.59 2.93 26.95
C LYS A 742 -8.96 2.59 25.59
N ILE A 743 -9.17 1.36 25.12
CA ILE A 743 -8.62 0.94 23.81
C ILE A 743 -9.37 1.61 22.66
N SER A 744 -10.70 1.77 22.76
CA SER A 744 -11.52 2.50 21.79
C SER A 744 -11.06 3.95 21.63
N ASP A 745 -10.91 4.66 22.75
CA ASP A 745 -10.45 6.06 22.74
C ASP A 745 -9.00 6.18 22.27
N GLY A 746 -8.13 5.24 22.65
CA GLY A 746 -6.76 5.16 22.12
C GLY A 746 -6.74 4.99 20.60
N GLY A 747 -7.63 4.14 20.05
CA GLY A 747 -7.80 3.95 18.62
C GLY A 747 -8.25 5.24 17.91
N LEU A 748 -9.27 5.90 18.43
CA LEU A 748 -9.77 7.18 17.90
C LEU A 748 -8.68 8.25 17.90
N ASN A 749 -7.97 8.43 19.00
CA ASN A 749 -6.87 9.40 19.10
C ASN A 749 -5.78 9.13 18.07
N ARG A 750 -5.39 7.85 17.92
CA ARG A 750 -4.37 7.44 16.97
C ARG A 750 -4.73 7.77 15.53
N ILE A 751 -6.00 7.54 15.14
CA ILE A 751 -6.50 7.86 13.81
C ILE A 751 -6.49 9.37 13.57
N TYR A 752 -6.99 10.17 14.51
CA TYR A 752 -7.00 11.63 14.36
C TYR A 752 -5.61 12.26 14.34
N GLU A 753 -4.69 11.78 15.18
CA GLU A 753 -3.33 12.33 15.27
C GLU A 753 -2.41 11.94 14.11
N ARG A 754 -2.55 10.73 13.56
CA ARG A 754 -1.58 10.19 12.58
C ARG A 754 -2.14 10.00 11.18
N VAL A 755 -3.39 9.56 11.05
CA VAL A 755 -3.95 9.22 9.75
C VAL A 755 -4.57 10.44 9.06
N TYR A 756 -5.07 11.42 9.85
CA TYR A 756 -5.72 12.61 9.29
C TYR A 756 -4.90 13.89 9.37
N MET A 757 -3.99 14.05 10.33
CA MET A 757 -3.16 15.28 10.42
C MET A 757 -2.02 15.32 9.38
N GLU A 758 -1.54 14.17 8.90
CA GLU A 758 -0.53 14.13 7.84
C GLU A 758 -1.12 14.33 6.43
N ASN A 759 -2.44 14.32 6.29
CA ASN A 759 -3.16 14.58 5.03
C ASN A 759 -3.62 16.04 4.86
N LEU A 760 -3.23 16.97 5.73
CA LEU A 760 -3.38 18.39 5.51
C LEU A 760 -2.25 18.87 4.59
N PHE A 761 -2.55 18.90 3.31
CA PHE A 761 -1.72 19.41 2.22
C PHE A 761 -1.37 20.90 2.36
#